data_0b8bf06db5919e73c928e4c1432f7f82
#
_entry.id   0b8bf06db5919e73c928e4c1432f7f82
#
_cell.length_a   1.000
_cell.length_b   1.000
_cell.length_c   1.000
_cell.angle_alpha   90.00
_cell.angle_beta   90.00
_cell.angle_gamma   90.00
#
_symmetry.space_group_name_H-M   'P 1'
#
loop_
_entity.id
_entity.type
_entity.pdbx_description
1 polymer ?
#
loop_
_entity_poly.entity_id
_entity_poly.type
_entity_poly.pdbx_seq_one_letter_code
_entity_poly.pdbx_strand_id
1 'polypeptide(L)'
;MQKFTVLLVLFLCIVPVSAQEKTGYQKPPKEILELVDAPLAPSVLMDNDGENVVLLYRDAYKSIAELSETEMRLAGLRINPKTNIGSRTNYYNTMEVKKAIAPNSRKVSGLPENGRFSYFNWSPDQKKIAFLHTTATGVEVWVLDIENASAKRLTEATVNANMGDPINWFKDNRSLLVKMLPKNKKELINTAEAVPEGPTISVSSGEKAQNRTYQDLLKNPNDEANFEQLALSELTKVSLEGNSTPFLPAGMYSSISFSPDGKYVLISKIKRPFSYLVPYYRFPYEELLYDTSGNLVTKVNDVPLDEVRPKGFMATRTGKRNMSWRADKPATLYWVEAMDGGDPETSVPYRDVVYEMTAPFTGKGREIFKTINRFSGISWGNDETAIGYDYWWNDRNTKSYLFNPSNTTTAPIIISDRNYQDQYSDPGNFVMTQNEYKRDVLEIIDGEAFLMGEGFSEKGQFPFVDAFNLKTQEIKRLYQSPYTDKKESLRSAVDMKKGKLLVRIESPNEYPNYYFRNIYKKNSLTPVTDFENPYKSLANVHKEVITYKRDDGLELEGTLYLPVGYDMAKKEKKPMILWAYPREFKDKSSASQNTTNPNEFIYPYYGSPIYWVTRGYVVLDDAAFPIVGEGDEEPNDTFRTQLVANAEAAIDAVDKMGYIDRNRVGVGGHSYGAFMVANLLSHSDLFAAGIARSGAYNRTLTPFGFQSEERSYWDSPETYYTMSPFMHADKMKTPLLLIHGEADNNSGTYPLQSERYFNALKGLGAPARLVMLPKESHGYRAKESILHLLWEQDTWLETYVKNRDKNNLNVSEEIKK
;
A
#
# COMPACT_ATOMS: atom_id res chain seq x y z
N MET A 1 -7.09 86.92 24.14
CA MET A 1 -6.60 86.05 23.06
C MET A 1 -6.27 84.69 23.60
N GLN A 2 -7.25 83.80 23.53
CA GLN A 2 -7.12 82.48 24.00
C GLN A 2 -6.66 81.54 22.82
N LYS A 3 -5.58 80.85 22.99
CA LYS A 3 -5.09 79.84 22.06
C LYS A 3 -5.78 78.47 22.38
N PHE A 4 -6.56 77.97 21.45
CA PHE A 4 -7.13 76.63 21.47
C PHE A 4 -6.08 75.64 20.87
N THR A 5 -5.59 74.71 21.65
CA THR A 5 -4.73 73.59 21.17
C THR A 5 -5.63 72.40 20.92
N VAL A 6 -5.81 71.99 19.69
CA VAL A 6 -6.53 70.78 19.29
C VAL A 6 -5.56 69.62 19.41
N LEU A 7 -5.83 68.68 20.33
CA LEU A 7 -5.09 67.44 20.51
C LEU A 7 -5.73 66.36 19.63
N LEU A 8 -5.05 65.96 18.52
CA LEU A 8 -5.46 64.91 17.61
C LEU A 8 -5.01 63.58 18.20
N VAL A 9 -5.91 62.79 18.80
CA VAL A 9 -5.62 61.41 19.27
C VAL A 9 -5.78 60.46 18.09
N LEU A 10 -4.66 59.98 17.57
CA LEU A 10 -4.61 58.87 16.62
C LEU A 10 -4.87 57.53 17.38
N PHE A 11 -6.05 56.97 17.23
CA PHE A 11 -6.32 55.58 17.62
C PHE A 11 -5.69 54.66 16.59
N LEU A 12 -4.47 54.18 16.87
CA LEU A 12 -3.90 53.03 16.15
C LEU A 12 -4.66 51.78 16.61
N CYS A 13 -5.58 51.29 15.81
CA CYS A 13 -6.09 49.95 15.93
C CYS A 13 -4.96 48.95 15.55
N ILE A 14 -4.22 48.51 16.56
CA ILE A 14 -3.31 47.38 16.40
C ILE A 14 -4.18 46.15 16.28
N VAL A 15 -4.50 45.70 15.07
CA VAL A 15 -5.01 44.36 14.80
C VAL A 15 -3.82 43.42 15.02
N PRO A 16 -3.85 42.54 16.04
CA PRO A 16 -2.77 41.55 16.18
C PRO A 16 -2.81 40.63 14.97
N VAL A 17 -1.90 40.78 14.04
CA VAL A 17 -1.64 39.79 12.99
C VAL A 17 -0.93 38.64 13.66
N SER A 18 -1.67 37.66 14.17
CA SER A 18 -1.11 36.41 14.66
C SER A 18 -0.66 35.60 13.45
N ALA A 19 0.63 35.49 13.24
CA ALA A 19 1.21 34.64 12.16
C ALA A 19 1.07 33.14 12.42
N GLN A 20 0.71 32.76 13.66
CA GLN A 20 0.48 31.37 14.07
C GLN A 20 -0.74 31.28 14.98
N GLU A 21 -1.66 30.40 14.64
CA GLU A 21 -2.77 30.00 15.51
C GLU A 21 -2.32 28.88 16.44
N LYS A 22 -2.43 29.10 17.76
CA LYS A 22 -2.22 28.04 18.76
C LYS A 22 -3.55 27.29 18.95
N THR A 23 -3.81 26.32 18.12
CA THR A 23 -5.02 25.50 18.21
C THR A 23 -4.61 24.10 18.69
N GLY A 24 -5.22 23.59 19.77
CA GLY A 24 -5.12 22.18 20.13
C GLY A 24 -5.87 21.31 19.10
N TYR A 25 -5.75 19.99 19.22
CA TYR A 25 -6.51 19.08 18.35
C TYR A 25 -8.02 19.35 18.46
N GLN A 26 -8.64 19.58 17.32
CA GLN A 26 -10.07 19.85 17.19
C GLN A 26 -10.83 18.58 16.80
N LYS A 27 -12.15 18.59 16.96
CA LYS A 27 -13.03 17.50 16.54
C LYS A 27 -13.98 18.01 15.46
N PRO A 28 -14.25 17.20 14.42
CA PRO A 28 -15.24 17.55 13.42
C PRO A 28 -16.66 17.56 13.99
N PRO A 29 -17.66 18.05 13.26
CA PRO A 29 -19.06 17.96 13.63
C PRO A 29 -19.51 16.55 13.99
N LYS A 30 -20.58 16.46 14.79
CA LYS A 30 -21.08 15.20 15.35
C LYS A 30 -21.34 14.14 14.30
N GLU A 31 -21.88 14.51 13.16
CA GLU A 31 -22.25 13.61 12.07
C GLU A 31 -21.03 12.92 11.45
N ILE A 32 -19.89 13.63 11.38
CA ILE A 32 -18.61 13.05 10.94
C ILE A 32 -18.00 12.22 12.06
N LEU A 33 -18.05 12.71 13.31
CA LEU A 33 -17.46 12.04 14.46
C LEU A 33 -18.09 10.65 14.69
N GLU A 34 -19.41 10.52 14.54
CA GLU A 34 -20.14 9.24 14.67
C GLU A 34 -19.63 8.19 13.66
N LEU A 35 -19.28 8.60 12.45
CA LEU A 35 -18.70 7.70 11.43
C LEU A 35 -17.26 7.32 11.75
N VAL A 36 -16.46 8.25 12.29
CA VAL A 36 -15.07 7.98 12.71
C VAL A 36 -15.03 7.03 13.90
N ASP A 37 -15.94 7.17 14.85
CA ASP A 37 -16.01 6.38 16.09
C ASP A 37 -16.68 5.01 15.89
N ALA A 38 -17.22 4.73 14.71
CA ALA A 38 -17.83 3.44 14.41
C ALA A 38 -16.83 2.28 14.58
N PRO A 39 -17.23 1.18 15.25
CA PRO A 39 -16.35 0.04 15.46
C PRO A 39 -16.00 -0.67 14.14
N LEU A 40 -14.76 -1.12 14.02
CA LEU A 40 -14.34 -1.95 12.89
C LEU A 40 -14.82 -3.39 13.08
N ALA A 41 -15.25 -4.03 11.99
CA ALA A 41 -15.39 -5.48 11.98
C ALA A 41 -14.02 -6.15 12.18
N PRO A 42 -13.95 -7.33 12.83
CA PRO A 42 -12.71 -8.05 13.02
C PRO A 42 -12.12 -8.52 11.69
N SER A 43 -10.80 -8.61 11.63
CA SER A 43 -10.12 -9.28 10.52
C SER A 43 -10.34 -10.79 10.60
N VAL A 44 -10.66 -11.41 9.47
CA VAL A 44 -10.93 -12.84 9.36
C VAL A 44 -9.66 -13.57 8.90
N LEU A 45 -9.13 -14.44 9.75
CA LEU A 45 -8.01 -15.32 9.45
C LEU A 45 -8.51 -16.77 9.44
N MET A 46 -8.54 -17.40 8.28
CA MET A 46 -9.07 -18.76 8.07
C MET A 46 -7.93 -19.74 7.81
N ASP A 47 -8.07 -20.98 8.28
CA ASP A 47 -7.17 -22.07 7.90
C ASP A 47 -7.41 -22.50 6.44
N ASN A 48 -6.46 -23.21 5.84
CA ASN A 48 -6.51 -23.57 4.43
C ASN A 48 -7.62 -24.59 4.11
N ASP A 49 -8.01 -25.39 5.08
CA ASP A 49 -9.08 -26.38 4.93
C ASP A 49 -10.47 -25.73 5.07
N GLY A 50 -10.54 -24.45 5.45
CA GLY A 50 -11.77 -23.69 5.65
C GLY A 50 -12.65 -24.25 6.77
N GLU A 51 -12.02 -24.78 7.82
CA GLU A 51 -12.70 -25.35 8.99
C GLU A 51 -12.73 -24.40 10.18
N ASN A 52 -11.64 -23.65 10.39
CA ASN A 52 -11.47 -22.78 11.54
C ASN A 52 -11.24 -21.33 11.11
N VAL A 53 -11.81 -20.42 11.89
CA VAL A 53 -11.68 -18.97 11.72
C VAL A 53 -11.20 -18.37 13.03
N VAL A 54 -10.19 -17.51 12.93
CA VAL A 54 -9.78 -16.60 13.99
C VAL A 54 -10.22 -15.19 13.61
N LEU A 55 -11.00 -14.58 14.48
CA LEU A 55 -11.43 -13.18 14.38
C LEU A 55 -10.47 -12.32 15.20
N LEU A 56 -9.79 -11.38 14.52
CA LEU A 56 -8.81 -10.50 15.14
C LEU A 56 -9.39 -9.09 15.27
N TYR A 57 -9.50 -8.58 16.49
CA TYR A 57 -10.07 -7.27 16.79
C TYR A 57 -8.98 -6.25 17.05
N ARG A 58 -9.21 -5.02 16.62
CA ARG A 58 -8.30 -3.89 16.85
C ARG A 58 -9.07 -2.58 16.92
N ASP A 59 -8.43 -1.58 17.51
CA ASP A 59 -8.91 -0.22 17.42
C ASP A 59 -8.77 0.33 15.99
N ALA A 60 -9.67 1.23 15.60
CA ALA A 60 -9.64 1.85 14.28
C ALA A 60 -8.38 2.71 14.07
N TYR A 61 -7.94 3.37 15.12
CA TYR A 61 -6.83 4.33 15.10
C TYR A 61 -5.90 4.14 16.29
N LYS A 62 -4.62 4.51 16.10
CA LYS A 62 -3.68 4.71 17.21
C LYS A 62 -4.02 5.99 17.96
N SER A 63 -3.52 6.16 19.21
CA SER A 63 -3.50 7.47 19.85
C SER A 63 -2.25 8.26 19.42
N ILE A 64 -2.32 9.59 19.55
CA ILE A 64 -1.13 10.43 19.32
C ILE A 64 -0.02 10.13 20.35
N ALA A 65 -0.40 9.71 21.57
CA ALA A 65 0.56 9.27 22.58
C ALA A 65 1.34 8.04 22.12
N GLU A 66 0.67 7.03 21.55
CA GLU A 66 1.32 5.85 20.98
C GLU A 66 2.24 6.23 19.79
N LEU A 67 1.76 7.12 18.91
CA LEU A 67 2.54 7.58 17.78
C LEU A 67 3.76 8.44 18.20
N SER A 68 3.74 8.98 19.42
CA SER A 68 4.82 9.77 20.00
C SER A 68 5.87 8.94 20.74
N GLU A 69 5.70 7.61 20.84
CA GLU A 69 6.74 6.72 21.36
C GLU A 69 8.05 6.93 20.58
N THR A 70 9.18 6.69 21.24
CA THR A 70 10.50 6.88 20.63
C THR A 70 10.63 6.09 19.34
N GLU A 71 11.02 6.77 18.27
CA GLU A 71 11.24 6.20 16.94
C GLU A 71 12.64 6.53 16.46
N MET A 72 13.42 5.51 16.09
CA MET A 72 14.67 5.68 15.34
C MET A 72 14.44 5.38 13.87
N ARG A 73 14.98 6.24 13.00
CA ARG A 73 14.87 6.15 11.54
C ARG A 73 16.24 5.87 10.98
N LEU A 74 16.48 4.63 10.58
CA LEU A 74 17.81 4.12 10.23
C LEU A 74 17.72 3.19 9.03
N ALA A 75 18.46 3.48 7.98
CA ALA A 75 18.56 2.66 6.77
C ALA A 75 17.20 2.30 6.14
N GLY A 76 16.21 3.20 6.20
CA GLY A 76 14.85 2.98 5.70
C GLY A 76 13.92 2.28 6.70
N LEU A 77 14.41 1.87 7.87
CA LEU A 77 13.60 1.30 8.95
C LEU A 77 13.12 2.39 9.92
N ARG A 78 11.96 2.16 10.52
CA ARG A 78 11.40 2.92 11.64
C ARG A 78 11.20 1.99 12.82
N ILE A 79 12.03 2.13 13.80
CA ILE A 79 12.17 1.20 14.92
C ILE A 79 11.81 1.90 16.22
N ASN A 80 11.04 1.21 17.08
CA ASN A 80 10.95 1.58 18.49
C ASN A 80 12.14 0.92 19.22
N PRO A 81 13.17 1.67 19.62
CA PRO A 81 14.39 1.10 20.19
C PRO A 81 14.18 0.48 21.58
N LYS A 82 13.09 0.85 22.26
CA LYS A 82 12.75 0.32 23.59
C LYS A 82 12.12 -1.07 23.49
N THR A 83 11.23 -1.26 22.52
CA THR A 83 10.50 -2.53 22.36
C THR A 83 11.09 -3.43 21.28
N ASN A 84 12.02 -2.93 20.45
CA ASN A 84 12.70 -3.67 19.37
C ASN A 84 11.72 -4.27 18.35
N ILE A 85 10.76 -3.45 17.91
CA ILE A 85 9.82 -3.74 16.82
C ILE A 85 9.60 -2.48 15.99
N GLY A 86 9.09 -2.61 14.79
CA GLY A 86 8.72 -1.47 13.96
C GLY A 86 7.75 -0.54 14.69
N SER A 87 8.11 0.75 14.83
CA SER A 87 7.33 1.77 15.56
C SER A 87 5.93 1.99 14.96
N ARG A 88 5.75 1.64 13.69
CA ARG A 88 4.48 1.78 12.95
C ARG A 88 3.66 0.50 12.88
N THR A 89 4.03 -0.54 13.63
CA THR A 89 3.32 -1.83 13.66
C THR A 89 1.86 -1.63 14.07
N ASN A 90 0.93 -2.22 13.32
CA ASN A 90 -0.48 -2.28 13.68
C ASN A 90 -0.69 -3.44 14.65
N TYR A 91 -1.50 -3.21 15.68
CA TYR A 91 -1.77 -4.22 16.70
C TYR A 91 -3.23 -4.61 16.72
N TYR A 92 -3.46 -5.89 16.99
CA TYR A 92 -4.75 -6.41 17.43
C TYR A 92 -4.75 -6.49 18.96
N ASN A 93 -5.90 -6.31 19.58
CA ASN A 93 -6.01 -6.26 21.03
C ASN A 93 -6.72 -7.48 21.65
N THR A 94 -7.52 -8.20 20.85
CA THR A 94 -8.15 -9.44 21.27
C THR A 94 -8.45 -10.33 20.07
N MET A 95 -8.77 -11.62 20.35
CA MET A 95 -9.10 -12.60 19.33
C MET A 95 -10.15 -13.60 19.80
N GLU A 96 -10.90 -14.09 18.82
CA GLU A 96 -11.89 -15.14 19.03
C GLU A 96 -11.68 -16.24 17.99
N VAL A 97 -12.00 -17.48 18.35
CA VAL A 97 -11.92 -18.63 17.48
C VAL A 97 -13.31 -19.22 17.27
N LYS A 98 -13.62 -19.61 16.05
CA LYS A 98 -14.86 -20.34 15.74
C LYS A 98 -14.64 -21.41 14.68
N LYS A 99 -15.49 -22.40 14.63
CA LYS A 99 -15.64 -23.22 13.41
C LYS A 99 -16.26 -22.35 12.32
N ALA A 100 -15.77 -22.47 11.09
CA ALA A 100 -16.13 -21.54 10.01
C ALA A 100 -17.65 -21.34 9.86
N ILE A 101 -18.43 -22.42 9.89
CA ILE A 101 -19.89 -22.40 9.75
C ILE A 101 -20.67 -22.31 11.07
N ALA A 102 -19.97 -22.30 12.24
CA ALA A 102 -20.65 -22.15 13.52
C ALA A 102 -21.12 -20.70 13.74
N PRO A 103 -22.29 -20.47 14.33
CA PRO A 103 -22.77 -19.11 14.57
C PRO A 103 -21.98 -18.37 15.65
N ASN A 104 -21.46 -19.10 16.64
CA ASN A 104 -20.81 -18.54 17.80
C ASN A 104 -19.29 -18.70 17.77
N SER A 105 -18.58 -17.66 18.20
CA SER A 105 -17.15 -17.68 18.47
C SER A 105 -16.86 -17.90 19.97
N ARG A 106 -15.65 -18.30 20.29
CA ARG A 106 -15.12 -18.44 21.65
C ARG A 106 -13.98 -17.44 21.83
N LYS A 107 -14.02 -16.64 22.88
CA LYS A 107 -12.88 -15.77 23.24
C LYS A 107 -11.65 -16.62 23.54
N VAL A 108 -10.50 -16.17 23.08
CA VAL A 108 -9.21 -16.82 23.40
C VAL A 108 -8.86 -16.51 24.86
N SER A 109 -8.68 -17.58 25.64
CA SER A 109 -8.25 -17.48 27.04
C SER A 109 -6.74 -17.34 27.15
N GLY A 110 -6.25 -16.84 28.28
CA GLY A 110 -4.81 -16.73 28.57
C GLY A 110 -4.11 -15.54 27.95
N LEU A 111 -4.80 -14.69 27.16
CA LEU A 111 -4.24 -13.47 26.62
C LEU A 111 -4.01 -12.43 27.73
N PRO A 112 -2.94 -11.62 27.66
CA PRO A 112 -2.73 -10.50 28.55
C PRO A 112 -3.77 -9.41 28.37
N GLU A 113 -4.11 -8.68 29.41
CA GLU A 113 -4.91 -7.47 29.35
C GLU A 113 -4.18 -6.39 28.50
N ASN A 114 -4.93 -5.60 27.74
CA ASN A 114 -4.37 -4.56 26.86
C ASN A 114 -3.36 -5.11 25.85
N GLY A 115 -3.68 -6.26 25.23
CA GLY A 115 -2.81 -6.93 24.27
C GLY A 115 -2.43 -6.05 23.07
N ARG A 116 -1.15 -6.13 22.66
CA ARG A 116 -0.63 -5.54 21.41
C ARG A 116 -0.09 -6.68 20.57
N PHE A 117 -0.97 -7.37 19.82
CA PHE A 117 -0.67 -8.59 19.08
C PHE A 117 -0.37 -8.30 17.60
N SER A 118 0.62 -9.00 17.04
CA SER A 118 1.05 -8.85 15.65
C SER A 118 1.75 -10.11 15.13
N TYR A 119 2.12 -10.16 13.84
CA TYR A 119 2.89 -11.25 13.22
C TYR A 119 2.27 -12.65 13.40
N PHE A 120 1.00 -12.81 13.05
CA PHE A 120 0.28 -14.09 13.12
C PHE A 120 0.79 -15.06 12.05
N ASN A 121 1.25 -16.24 12.48
CA ASN A 121 1.85 -17.23 11.60
C ASN A 121 1.31 -18.63 11.95
N TRP A 122 0.57 -19.25 11.02
CA TRP A 122 0.03 -20.59 11.18
C TRP A 122 1.13 -21.65 11.28
N SER A 123 0.94 -22.65 12.14
CA SER A 123 1.76 -23.87 12.11
C SER A 123 1.52 -24.64 10.80
N PRO A 124 2.51 -25.41 10.31
CA PRO A 124 2.34 -26.20 9.08
C PRO A 124 1.12 -27.11 9.06
N ASP A 125 0.69 -27.64 10.23
CA ASP A 125 -0.52 -28.45 10.40
C ASP A 125 -1.80 -27.64 10.64
N GLN A 126 -1.69 -26.30 10.67
CA GLN A 126 -2.79 -25.34 10.86
C GLN A 126 -3.61 -25.50 12.15
N LYS A 127 -3.04 -26.16 13.16
CA LYS A 127 -3.68 -26.33 14.47
C LYS A 127 -3.33 -25.24 15.47
N LYS A 128 -2.27 -24.45 15.17
CA LYS A 128 -1.76 -23.40 16.05
C LYS A 128 -1.40 -22.16 15.26
N ILE A 129 -1.38 -21.02 15.95
CA ILE A 129 -0.85 -19.76 15.43
C ILE A 129 0.20 -19.25 16.40
N ALA A 130 1.43 -19.05 15.91
CA ALA A 130 2.42 -18.25 16.60
C ALA A 130 2.18 -16.77 16.31
N PHE A 131 2.33 -15.93 17.31
CA PHE A 131 2.17 -14.48 17.17
C PHE A 131 3.06 -13.75 18.17
N LEU A 132 3.22 -12.46 17.96
CA LEU A 132 3.98 -11.59 18.85
C LEU A 132 3.05 -10.78 19.74
N HIS A 133 3.46 -10.60 21.00
CA HIS A 133 2.91 -9.63 21.93
C HIS A 133 3.98 -8.59 22.27
N THR A 134 3.67 -7.31 21.99
CA THR A 134 4.54 -6.19 22.31
C THR A 134 4.19 -5.65 23.70
N THR A 135 5.10 -5.78 24.64
CA THR A 135 4.98 -5.25 26.00
C THR A 135 5.52 -3.80 26.09
N ALA A 136 5.53 -3.23 27.26
CA ALA A 136 6.13 -1.91 27.48
C ALA A 136 7.66 -1.88 27.30
N THR A 137 8.36 -3.03 27.32
CA THR A 137 9.82 -3.13 27.35
C THR A 137 10.42 -4.04 26.29
N GLY A 138 9.62 -4.77 25.51
CA GLY A 138 10.12 -5.69 24.48
C GLY A 138 9.00 -6.49 23.84
N VAL A 139 9.37 -7.52 23.11
CA VAL A 139 8.46 -8.38 22.35
C VAL A 139 8.59 -9.83 22.82
N GLU A 140 7.48 -10.48 22.99
CA GLU A 140 7.34 -11.90 23.38
C GLU A 140 6.79 -12.74 22.22
N VAL A 141 7.16 -14.00 22.13
CA VAL A 141 6.45 -15.00 21.29
C VAL A 141 5.36 -15.66 22.10
N TRP A 142 4.19 -15.74 21.50
CA TRP A 142 3.01 -16.45 22.03
C TRP A 142 2.53 -17.48 21.03
N VAL A 143 1.81 -18.48 21.49
CA VAL A 143 1.13 -19.48 20.64
C VAL A 143 -0.33 -19.60 21.04
N LEU A 144 -1.22 -19.56 20.05
CA LEU A 144 -2.64 -19.87 20.15
C LEU A 144 -2.88 -21.33 19.74
N ASP A 145 -3.54 -22.09 20.57
CA ASP A 145 -4.12 -23.40 20.25
C ASP A 145 -5.56 -23.20 19.76
N ILE A 146 -5.81 -23.56 18.51
CA ILE A 146 -7.10 -23.31 17.84
C ILE A 146 -8.22 -24.16 18.44
N GLU A 147 -7.94 -25.43 18.72
CA GLU A 147 -8.94 -26.37 19.25
C GLU A 147 -9.43 -25.93 20.64
N ASN A 148 -8.50 -25.53 21.52
CA ASN A 148 -8.80 -25.14 22.89
C ASN A 148 -9.17 -23.67 23.03
N ALA A 149 -9.00 -22.83 22.01
CA ALA A 149 -9.12 -21.37 22.05
C ALA A 149 -8.34 -20.79 23.25
N SER A 150 -7.08 -21.19 23.41
CA SER A 150 -6.22 -20.77 24.50
C SER A 150 -4.84 -20.35 24.00
N ALA A 151 -4.30 -19.28 24.56
CA ALA A 151 -2.99 -18.77 24.22
C ALA A 151 -2.04 -18.87 25.42
N LYS A 152 -0.75 -19.10 25.13
CA LYS A 152 0.31 -19.10 26.14
C LYS A 152 1.58 -18.44 25.62
N ARG A 153 2.31 -17.83 26.53
CA ARG A 153 3.63 -17.25 26.28
C ARG A 153 4.69 -18.33 26.11
N LEU A 154 5.60 -18.17 25.14
CA LEU A 154 6.73 -19.06 24.92
C LEU A 154 8.07 -18.43 25.32
N THR A 155 8.23 -17.10 25.21
CA THR A 155 9.49 -16.41 25.50
C THR A 155 9.28 -15.25 26.45
N GLU A 156 10.35 -14.81 27.08
CA GLU A 156 10.44 -13.50 27.71
C GLU A 156 10.43 -12.40 26.62
N ALA A 157 10.33 -11.12 27.02
CA ALA A 157 10.24 -9.97 26.12
C ALA A 157 11.62 -9.62 25.49
N THR A 158 12.23 -10.58 24.83
CA THR A 158 13.58 -10.52 24.27
C THR A 158 13.64 -10.80 22.76
N VAL A 159 12.52 -10.77 22.07
CA VAL A 159 12.47 -10.96 20.61
C VAL A 159 12.93 -9.68 19.89
N ASN A 160 13.73 -9.84 18.82
CA ASN A 160 14.10 -8.77 17.92
C ASN A 160 13.21 -8.81 16.67
N ALA A 161 12.23 -7.94 16.61
CA ALA A 161 11.29 -7.78 15.48
C ALA A 161 11.56 -6.50 14.66
N ASN A 162 12.80 -5.99 14.66
CA ASN A 162 13.15 -4.75 13.96
C ASN A 162 13.27 -4.91 12.44
N MET A 163 13.62 -6.11 11.96
CA MET A 163 13.93 -6.35 10.55
C MET A 163 13.51 -7.77 10.13
N GLY A 164 12.78 -7.91 9.01
CA GLY A 164 12.31 -9.19 8.49
C GLY A 164 11.34 -9.92 9.45
N ASP A 165 11.04 -11.18 9.14
CA ASP A 165 10.14 -11.99 9.96
C ASP A 165 10.86 -12.51 11.21
N PRO A 166 10.34 -12.22 12.41
CA PRO A 166 10.99 -12.59 13.67
C PRO A 166 10.75 -14.04 14.10
N ILE A 167 9.72 -14.71 13.55
CA ILE A 167 9.32 -16.06 13.92
C ILE A 167 9.04 -16.92 12.69
N ASN A 168 9.60 -18.15 12.68
CA ASN A 168 9.38 -19.11 11.59
C ASN A 168 9.18 -20.51 12.18
N TRP A 169 8.13 -21.22 11.74
CA TRP A 169 7.88 -22.59 12.18
C TRP A 169 8.88 -23.57 11.57
N PHE A 170 9.37 -24.48 12.40
CA PHE A 170 9.93 -25.73 11.91
C PHE A 170 8.78 -26.64 11.42
N LYS A 171 9.10 -27.53 10.48
CA LYS A 171 8.10 -28.48 9.94
C LYS A 171 7.58 -29.51 10.97
N ASP A 172 8.22 -29.61 12.14
CA ASP A 172 7.84 -30.48 13.24
C ASP A 172 6.53 -30.08 13.97
N ASN A 173 5.97 -28.89 13.67
CA ASN A 173 4.81 -28.27 14.34
C ASN A 173 4.99 -28.08 15.85
N ARG A 174 6.21 -28.18 16.36
CA ARG A 174 6.55 -28.17 17.81
C ARG A 174 7.59 -27.15 18.19
N SER A 175 8.24 -26.54 17.20
CA SER A 175 9.29 -25.55 17.47
C SER A 175 9.27 -24.41 16.46
N LEU A 176 9.79 -23.28 16.90
CA LEU A 176 9.94 -22.04 16.15
C LEU A 176 11.42 -21.65 16.08
N LEU A 177 11.85 -21.13 14.95
CA LEU A 177 13.10 -20.38 14.84
C LEU A 177 12.78 -18.90 15.08
N VAL A 178 13.37 -18.35 16.15
CA VAL A 178 13.04 -17.03 16.67
C VAL A 178 14.29 -16.13 16.64
N LYS A 179 14.13 -14.90 16.21
CA LYS A 179 15.16 -13.87 16.28
C LYS A 179 15.13 -13.22 17.66
N MET A 180 16.15 -13.53 18.47
CA MET A 180 16.29 -13.04 19.84
C MET A 180 17.28 -11.88 19.91
N LEU A 181 17.08 -10.96 20.83
CA LEU A 181 18.06 -9.92 21.14
C LEU A 181 19.35 -10.56 21.66
N PRO A 182 20.52 -10.15 21.15
CA PRO A 182 21.79 -10.64 21.66
C PRO A 182 21.96 -10.31 23.15
N LYS A 183 22.46 -11.27 23.94
CA LYS A 183 22.74 -11.06 25.37
C LYS A 183 23.73 -9.92 25.63
N ASN A 184 24.65 -9.72 24.68
CA ASN A 184 25.71 -8.69 24.77
C ASN A 184 25.37 -7.45 23.94
N LYS A 185 24.08 -7.14 23.73
CA LYS A 185 23.66 -5.94 23.02
C LYS A 185 24.25 -4.70 23.68
N LYS A 186 24.98 -3.89 22.90
CA LYS A 186 25.53 -2.60 23.39
C LYS A 186 24.41 -1.57 23.52
N GLU A 187 24.64 -0.60 24.37
CA GLU A 187 23.76 0.56 24.47
C GLU A 187 23.75 1.35 23.17
N LEU A 188 22.62 1.93 22.85
CA LEU A 188 22.48 2.78 21.67
C LEU A 188 23.09 4.16 21.96
N ILE A 189 23.74 4.71 20.95
CA ILE A 189 24.28 6.06 21.00
C ILE A 189 23.11 7.05 20.95
N ASN A 190 23.01 7.94 21.95
CA ASN A 190 22.07 9.04 21.91
C ASN A 190 22.57 10.12 20.94
N THR A 191 22.12 10.07 19.70
CA THR A 191 22.59 10.97 18.64
C THR A 191 22.21 12.44 18.86
N ALA A 192 21.23 12.73 19.73
CA ALA A 192 20.86 14.10 20.09
C ALA A 192 21.86 14.76 21.08
N GLU A 193 22.59 13.95 21.86
CA GLU A 193 23.55 14.42 22.88
C GLU A 193 25.00 14.11 22.50
N ALA A 194 25.21 13.22 21.52
CA ALA A 194 26.56 12.86 21.09
C ALA A 194 27.27 14.05 20.43
N VAL A 195 28.49 14.32 20.84
CA VAL A 195 29.33 15.29 20.16
C VAL A 195 29.81 14.69 18.84
N PRO A 196 29.60 15.38 17.69
CA PRO A 196 30.08 14.88 16.40
C PRO A 196 31.60 14.77 16.38
N GLU A 197 32.14 13.63 15.99
CA GLU A 197 33.58 13.41 15.85
C GLU A 197 34.17 14.02 14.56
N GLY A 198 33.29 14.40 13.62
CA GLY A 198 33.68 15.01 12.35
C GLY A 198 32.48 15.22 11.41
N PRO A 199 32.73 15.83 10.25
CA PRO A 199 31.66 16.02 9.23
C PRO A 199 31.29 14.70 8.55
N THR A 200 30.07 14.61 8.09
CA THR A 200 29.67 13.53 7.15
C THR A 200 30.16 13.90 5.75
N ILE A 201 30.90 13.00 5.11
CA ILE A 201 31.47 13.20 3.78
C ILE A 201 30.84 12.21 2.81
N SER A 202 30.24 12.72 1.73
CA SER A 202 29.77 11.93 0.60
C SER A 202 30.67 12.18 -0.60
N VAL A 203 31.10 11.12 -1.27
CA VAL A 203 32.00 11.16 -2.42
C VAL A 203 31.33 10.50 -3.63
N SER A 204 31.44 11.14 -4.78
CA SER A 204 31.11 10.53 -6.07
C SER A 204 32.40 10.22 -6.83
N SER A 205 32.55 8.98 -7.28
CA SER A 205 33.70 8.54 -8.10
C SER A 205 33.54 8.90 -9.59
N GLY A 206 32.42 9.52 -9.98
CA GLY A 206 32.10 9.84 -11.37
C GLY A 206 31.27 8.78 -12.09
N GLU A 207 30.93 7.67 -11.44
CA GLU A 207 30.00 6.69 -11.97
C GLU A 207 28.57 7.25 -11.97
N LYS A 208 27.84 6.99 -13.06
CA LYS A 208 26.43 7.36 -13.16
C LYS A 208 25.59 6.41 -12.30
N ALA A 209 24.97 6.93 -11.25
CA ALA A 209 24.09 6.19 -10.34
C ALA A 209 22.81 6.98 -10.14
N GLN A 210 21.78 6.72 -10.96
CA GLN A 210 20.51 7.37 -10.84
C GLN A 210 19.67 6.64 -9.80
N ASN A 211 19.52 7.23 -8.63
CA ASN A 211 18.68 6.68 -7.56
C ASN A 211 17.49 7.59 -7.30
N ARG A 212 16.33 6.98 -7.03
CA ARG A 212 15.22 7.69 -6.42
C ARG A 212 15.63 8.22 -5.05
N THR A 213 15.03 9.31 -4.64
CA THR A 213 15.29 9.88 -3.33
C THR A 213 14.63 9.05 -2.25
N TYR A 214 15.41 8.40 -1.42
CA TYR A 214 14.93 7.61 -0.28
C TYR A 214 14.87 8.44 1.00
N GLN A 215 14.00 8.00 1.94
CA GLN A 215 13.86 8.60 3.26
C GLN A 215 14.46 7.69 4.34
N ASP A 216 14.65 8.27 5.53
CA ASP A 216 15.07 7.53 6.73
C ASP A 216 16.42 6.79 6.57
N LEU A 217 17.31 7.30 5.71
CA LEU A 217 18.63 6.73 5.47
C LEU A 217 19.57 6.94 6.67
N LEU A 218 20.68 6.19 6.71
CA LEU A 218 21.80 6.47 7.59
C LEU A 218 22.42 7.82 7.22
N LYS A 219 22.92 8.57 8.20
CA LYS A 219 23.45 9.92 7.99
C LYS A 219 24.89 10.08 8.47
N ASN A 220 25.34 9.22 9.36
CA ASN A 220 26.65 9.34 10.02
C ASN A 220 27.07 8.01 10.67
N PRO A 221 28.33 7.88 11.17
CA PRO A 221 28.81 6.66 11.82
C PRO A 221 28.01 6.23 13.06
N ASN A 222 27.41 7.16 13.81
CA ASN A 222 26.56 6.82 14.96
C ASN A 222 25.27 6.13 14.52
N ASP A 223 24.68 6.57 13.41
CA ASP A 223 23.52 5.89 12.81
C ASP A 223 23.89 4.48 12.35
N GLU A 224 25.08 4.28 11.76
CA GLU A 224 25.56 2.94 11.40
C GLU A 224 25.68 2.03 12.62
N ALA A 225 26.29 2.53 13.71
CA ALA A 225 26.48 1.78 14.94
C ALA A 225 25.13 1.42 15.57
N ASN A 226 24.18 2.34 15.61
CA ASN A 226 22.84 2.11 16.12
C ASN A 226 22.04 1.14 15.22
N PHE A 227 22.13 1.27 13.90
CA PHE A 227 21.52 0.34 12.96
C PHE A 227 22.05 -1.08 13.18
N GLU A 228 23.36 -1.26 13.26
CA GLU A 228 23.98 -2.56 13.50
C GLU A 228 23.47 -3.19 14.81
N GLN A 229 23.46 -2.43 15.92
CA GLN A 229 22.96 -2.91 17.21
C GLN A 229 21.48 -3.30 17.19
N LEU A 230 20.64 -2.58 16.44
CA LEU A 230 19.20 -2.85 16.34
C LEU A 230 18.89 -3.99 15.37
N ALA A 231 19.73 -4.19 14.34
CA ALA A 231 19.58 -5.26 13.36
C ALA A 231 20.13 -6.62 13.84
N LEU A 232 21.06 -6.63 14.79
CA LEU A 232 21.66 -7.87 15.32
C LEU A 232 20.62 -8.75 16.05
N SER A 233 20.57 -10.02 15.67
CA SER A 233 19.75 -11.05 16.34
C SER A 233 20.56 -12.33 16.52
N GLU A 234 20.38 -13.01 17.64
CA GLU A 234 20.72 -14.42 17.80
C GLU A 234 19.54 -15.26 17.30
N LEU A 235 19.79 -16.28 16.46
CA LEU A 235 18.73 -17.21 16.09
C LEU A 235 18.65 -18.32 17.14
N THR A 236 17.44 -18.54 17.66
CA THR A 236 17.18 -19.50 18.74
C THR A 236 16.02 -20.40 18.34
N LYS A 237 16.19 -21.71 18.49
CA LYS A 237 15.09 -22.66 18.39
C LYS A 237 14.33 -22.70 19.71
N VAL A 238 13.03 -22.38 19.67
CA VAL A 238 12.13 -22.33 20.83
C VAL A 238 11.06 -23.38 20.67
N SER A 239 10.96 -24.31 21.65
CA SER A 239 9.91 -25.33 21.65
C SER A 239 8.58 -24.79 22.16
N LEU A 240 7.48 -25.52 21.90
CA LEU A 240 6.17 -25.18 22.45
C LEU A 240 6.09 -25.28 23.98
N GLU A 241 7.03 -25.95 24.63
CA GLU A 241 7.18 -26.00 26.09
C GLU A 241 7.93 -24.76 26.64
N GLY A 242 8.47 -23.91 25.75
CA GLY A 242 9.25 -22.72 26.11
C GLY A 242 10.76 -22.95 26.27
N ASN A 243 11.25 -24.19 25.96
CA ASN A 243 12.67 -24.46 25.98
C ASN A 243 13.39 -23.83 24.81
N SER A 244 14.49 -23.13 25.08
CA SER A 244 15.29 -22.39 24.12
C SER A 244 16.64 -23.04 23.88
N THR A 245 17.02 -23.27 22.63
CA THR A 245 18.30 -23.83 22.21
C THR A 245 18.95 -22.88 21.17
N PRO A 246 20.21 -22.43 21.35
CA PRO A 246 20.91 -21.63 20.35
C PRO A 246 20.93 -22.33 19.00
N PHE A 247 20.69 -21.56 17.93
CA PHE A 247 20.74 -22.06 16.54
C PHE A 247 21.89 -21.39 15.77
N LEU A 248 21.92 -20.05 15.71
CA LEU A 248 23.04 -19.29 15.13
C LEU A 248 23.44 -18.12 16.03
N PRO A 249 24.73 -17.74 16.04
CA PRO A 249 25.22 -16.60 16.79
C PRO A 249 24.66 -15.26 16.26
N ALA A 250 24.92 -14.17 16.97
CA ALA A 250 24.45 -12.86 16.56
C ALA A 250 24.88 -12.48 15.14
N GLY A 251 23.91 -12.01 14.35
CA GLY A 251 24.07 -11.55 12.96
C GLY A 251 22.91 -10.67 12.54
N MET A 252 23.08 -9.90 11.47
CA MET A 252 22.02 -9.08 10.88
C MET A 252 21.20 -9.89 9.88
N TYR A 253 20.30 -10.71 10.39
CA TYR A 253 19.48 -11.63 9.60
C TYR A 253 18.24 -10.92 9.04
N SER A 254 18.19 -10.71 7.72
CA SER A 254 17.09 -10.03 7.04
C SER A 254 16.00 -10.98 6.54
N SER A 255 16.35 -12.21 6.19
CA SER A 255 15.40 -13.22 5.71
C SER A 255 15.76 -14.61 6.21
N ILE A 256 14.74 -15.42 6.49
CA ILE A 256 14.84 -16.83 6.93
C ILE A 256 13.77 -17.61 6.17
N SER A 257 14.16 -18.69 5.48
CA SER A 257 13.23 -19.51 4.72
C SER A 257 13.61 -20.98 4.77
N PHE A 258 12.70 -21.84 5.24
CA PHE A 258 12.91 -23.29 5.26
C PHE A 258 12.68 -23.90 3.88
N SER A 259 13.46 -24.94 3.54
CA SER A 259 13.17 -25.80 2.39
C SER A 259 11.79 -26.47 2.55
N PRO A 260 11.11 -26.83 1.44
CA PRO A 260 9.80 -27.49 1.54
C PRO A 260 9.81 -28.77 2.38
N ASP A 261 10.88 -29.59 2.34
CA ASP A 261 11.03 -30.76 3.18
C ASP A 261 11.41 -30.46 4.64
N GLY A 262 11.75 -29.19 4.93
CA GLY A 262 12.12 -28.71 6.26
C GLY A 262 13.53 -29.11 6.73
N LYS A 263 14.40 -29.63 5.82
CA LYS A 263 15.75 -30.09 6.20
C LYS A 263 16.81 -29.00 6.14
N TYR A 264 16.52 -27.91 5.40
CA TYR A 264 17.47 -26.81 5.21
C TYR A 264 16.81 -25.47 5.51
N VAL A 265 17.65 -24.48 5.86
CA VAL A 265 17.24 -23.11 6.12
C VAL A 265 18.12 -22.19 5.28
N LEU A 266 17.50 -21.43 4.38
CA LEU A 266 18.15 -20.35 3.63
C LEU A 266 18.04 -19.07 4.46
N ILE A 267 19.19 -18.43 4.71
CA ILE A 267 19.28 -17.23 5.54
C ILE A 267 20.04 -16.15 4.79
N SER A 268 19.44 -14.96 4.69
CA SER A 268 20.10 -13.76 4.19
C SER A 268 20.67 -12.98 5.36
N LYS A 269 21.99 -12.76 5.33
CA LYS A 269 22.73 -12.05 6.38
C LYS A 269 23.37 -10.78 5.79
N ILE A 270 22.95 -9.62 6.26
CA ILE A 270 23.52 -8.31 5.88
C ILE A 270 24.95 -8.21 6.41
N LYS A 271 25.81 -7.57 5.61
CA LYS A 271 27.20 -7.27 5.95
C LYS A 271 27.58 -5.83 5.59
N ARG A 272 28.72 -5.37 6.07
CA ARG A 272 29.31 -4.08 5.68
C ARG A 272 29.93 -4.15 4.26
N PRO A 273 30.11 -3.00 3.55
CA PRO A 273 29.82 -1.63 4.04
C PRO A 273 28.32 -1.27 3.97
N PHE A 274 27.88 -0.37 4.85
CA PHE A 274 26.56 0.24 4.76
C PHE A 274 26.58 1.44 3.80
N SER A 275 25.39 1.99 3.50
CA SER A 275 25.25 3.12 2.59
C SER A 275 24.45 4.25 3.21
N TYR A 276 24.78 5.48 2.84
CA TYR A 276 23.98 6.68 3.14
C TYR A 276 23.05 7.08 1.98
N LEU A 277 23.08 6.34 0.86
CA LEU A 277 22.34 6.65 -0.37
C LEU A 277 21.15 5.71 -0.62
N VAL A 278 21.21 4.50 -0.05
CA VAL A 278 20.20 3.47 -0.25
C VAL A 278 19.79 2.81 1.07
N PRO A 279 18.55 2.28 1.17
CA PRO A 279 18.08 1.60 2.38
C PRO A 279 18.69 0.19 2.54
N TYR A 280 18.51 -0.40 3.74
CA TYR A 280 19.13 -1.67 4.16
C TYR A 280 18.92 -2.84 3.22
N TYR A 281 17.81 -2.92 2.50
CA TYR A 281 17.52 -4.01 1.56
C TYR A 281 18.35 -3.93 0.26
N ARG A 282 19.16 -2.89 0.11
CA ARG A 282 20.17 -2.72 -0.94
C ARG A 282 21.61 -2.81 -0.41
N PHE A 283 21.79 -3.05 0.89
CA PHE A 283 23.11 -3.29 1.49
C PHE A 283 23.66 -4.65 1.05
N PRO A 284 25.00 -4.86 1.15
CA PRO A 284 25.60 -6.15 0.84
C PRO A 284 25.06 -7.22 1.78
N TYR A 285 24.82 -8.42 1.26
CA TYR A 285 24.41 -9.57 2.06
C TYR A 285 24.90 -10.88 1.47
N GLU A 286 24.97 -11.89 2.34
CA GLU A 286 25.23 -13.27 1.96
C GLU A 286 23.95 -14.09 2.09
N GLU A 287 23.73 -15.02 1.15
CA GLU A 287 22.72 -16.06 1.28
C GLU A 287 23.42 -17.36 1.65
N LEU A 288 23.15 -17.81 2.87
CA LEU A 288 23.80 -18.93 3.54
C LEU A 288 22.77 -20.05 3.77
N LEU A 289 23.17 -21.25 3.45
CA LEU A 289 22.34 -22.44 3.63
C LEU A 289 22.83 -23.24 4.84
N TYR A 290 21.91 -23.50 5.76
CA TYR A 290 22.16 -24.28 6.98
C TYR A 290 21.28 -25.53 7.02
N ASP A 291 21.74 -26.58 7.74
CA ASP A 291 20.87 -27.66 8.17
C ASP A 291 20.01 -27.25 9.38
N THR A 292 19.09 -28.11 9.79
CA THR A 292 18.20 -27.86 10.95
C THR A 292 18.89 -27.92 12.31
N SER A 293 20.17 -28.28 12.34
CA SER A 293 21.04 -28.24 13.52
C SER A 293 21.87 -26.97 13.62
N GLY A 294 21.80 -26.10 12.59
CA GLY A 294 22.56 -24.85 12.51
C GLY A 294 23.96 -25.00 11.92
N ASN A 295 24.28 -26.16 11.31
CA ASN A 295 25.56 -26.33 10.62
C ASN A 295 25.47 -25.70 9.23
N LEU A 296 26.51 -24.91 8.87
CA LEU A 296 26.62 -24.32 7.54
C LEU A 296 26.84 -25.41 6.49
N VAL A 297 25.93 -25.52 5.53
CA VAL A 297 26.05 -26.40 4.37
C VAL A 297 26.89 -25.73 3.29
N THR A 298 26.52 -24.53 2.87
CA THR A 298 27.25 -23.75 1.87
C THR A 298 26.78 -22.30 1.80
N LYS A 299 27.63 -21.42 1.21
CA LYS A 299 27.24 -20.09 0.77
C LYS A 299 26.75 -20.18 -0.66
N VAL A 300 25.49 -19.84 -0.92
CA VAL A 300 24.85 -19.95 -2.24
C VAL A 300 24.90 -18.65 -3.05
N ASN A 301 25.05 -17.50 -2.35
CA ASN A 301 25.14 -16.19 -3.01
C ASN A 301 25.94 -15.20 -2.13
N ASP A 302 26.58 -14.23 -2.81
CA ASP A 302 27.27 -13.10 -2.17
C ASP A 302 26.92 -11.83 -2.95
N VAL A 303 26.04 -11.02 -2.38
CA VAL A 303 25.46 -9.86 -3.05
C VAL A 303 26.24 -8.61 -2.63
N PRO A 304 26.80 -7.85 -3.59
CA PRO A 304 27.49 -6.60 -3.29
C PRO A 304 26.50 -5.47 -2.93
N LEU A 305 27.04 -4.34 -2.48
CA LEU A 305 26.28 -3.10 -2.30
C LEU A 305 25.64 -2.67 -3.64
N ASP A 306 24.33 -2.40 -3.60
CA ASP A 306 23.53 -2.09 -4.77
C ASP A 306 23.18 -0.59 -4.82
N GLU A 307 24.19 0.27 -4.90
CA GLU A 307 24.05 1.71 -5.08
C GLU A 307 23.95 2.14 -6.54
N VAL A 308 24.65 1.43 -7.42
CA VAL A 308 24.76 1.78 -8.84
C VAL A 308 23.90 0.84 -9.67
N ARG A 309 22.92 1.40 -10.35
CA ARG A 309 22.07 0.68 -11.33
C ARG A 309 21.99 1.47 -12.63
N PRO A 310 21.75 0.79 -13.76
CA PRO A 310 21.35 1.44 -15.01
C PRO A 310 20.09 2.31 -14.81
N LYS A 311 19.79 3.17 -15.78
CA LYS A 311 18.61 4.02 -15.81
C LYS A 311 17.34 3.20 -16.09
N GLY A 312 16.20 3.68 -15.58
CA GLY A 312 14.85 3.18 -15.89
C GLY A 312 14.27 2.24 -14.85
N PHE A 313 12.94 2.08 -14.90
CA PHE A 313 12.21 1.26 -13.92
C PHE A 313 12.44 -0.24 -14.08
N MET A 314 12.86 -0.66 -15.27
CA MET A 314 13.21 -2.07 -15.55
C MET A 314 14.67 -2.41 -15.25
N ALA A 315 15.47 -1.43 -14.76
CA ALA A 315 16.84 -1.65 -14.36
C ALA A 315 16.96 -2.56 -13.15
N THR A 316 17.91 -3.50 -13.20
CA THR A 316 18.16 -4.42 -12.10
C THR A 316 19.65 -4.61 -11.88
N ARG A 317 20.05 -5.21 -10.75
CA ARG A 317 21.45 -5.60 -10.55
C ARG A 317 21.81 -6.85 -11.36
N THR A 318 23.07 -7.05 -11.61
CA THR A 318 23.64 -8.29 -12.15
C THR A 318 23.79 -9.38 -11.09
N GLY A 319 24.10 -10.61 -11.52
CA GLY A 319 24.27 -11.78 -10.66
C GLY A 319 22.94 -12.36 -10.15
N LYS A 320 23.05 -13.33 -9.24
CA LYS A 320 21.91 -14.07 -8.72
C LYS A 320 20.99 -13.15 -7.90
N ARG A 321 19.71 -13.12 -8.26
CA ARG A 321 18.65 -12.36 -7.59
C ARG A 321 17.41 -13.22 -7.40
N ASN A 322 16.51 -12.83 -6.50
CA ASN A 322 15.23 -13.51 -6.19
C ASN A 322 15.44 -14.98 -5.82
N MET A 323 16.51 -15.30 -5.07
CA MET A 323 16.77 -16.68 -4.65
C MET A 323 15.68 -17.16 -3.70
N SER A 324 15.09 -18.33 -4.02
CA SER A 324 14.00 -18.91 -3.24
C SER A 324 13.94 -20.44 -3.45
N TRP A 325 13.04 -21.09 -2.71
CA TRP A 325 12.77 -22.52 -2.84
C TRP A 325 11.72 -22.80 -3.90
N ARG A 326 11.93 -23.79 -4.74
CA ARG A 326 10.86 -24.39 -5.56
C ARG A 326 9.85 -25.02 -4.61
N ALA A 327 8.57 -24.63 -4.74
CA ALA A 327 7.52 -25.11 -3.85
C ALA A 327 7.17 -26.60 -4.05
N ASP A 328 7.36 -27.09 -5.30
CA ASP A 328 7.05 -28.46 -5.73
C ASP A 328 8.15 -29.48 -5.44
N LYS A 329 9.34 -29.03 -4.97
CA LYS A 329 10.50 -29.89 -4.72
C LYS A 329 10.91 -29.90 -3.26
N PRO A 330 11.45 -31.03 -2.73
CA PRO A 330 11.83 -31.12 -1.32
C PRO A 330 12.90 -30.09 -0.92
N ALA A 331 13.95 -29.93 -1.73
CA ALA A 331 15.09 -29.07 -1.45
C ALA A 331 15.78 -28.61 -2.73
N THR A 332 15.15 -27.74 -3.48
CA THR A 332 15.69 -27.15 -4.72
C THR A 332 15.56 -25.63 -4.65
N LEU A 333 16.70 -24.94 -4.69
CA LEU A 333 16.76 -23.49 -4.84
C LEU A 333 16.56 -23.09 -6.29
N TYR A 334 15.97 -21.92 -6.54
CA TYR A 334 16.01 -21.25 -7.84
C TYR A 334 16.41 -19.79 -7.67
N TRP A 335 16.93 -19.18 -8.74
CA TRP A 335 17.27 -17.76 -8.79
C TRP A 335 17.20 -17.25 -10.22
N VAL A 336 17.27 -15.95 -10.37
CA VAL A 336 17.20 -15.27 -11.68
C VAL A 336 18.46 -14.47 -11.93
N GLU A 337 18.93 -14.45 -13.17
CA GLU A 337 20.04 -13.59 -13.62
C GLU A 337 19.63 -12.79 -14.87
N ALA A 338 20.06 -11.52 -14.92
CA ALA A 338 19.77 -10.64 -16.04
C ALA A 338 20.72 -10.96 -17.21
N MET A 339 20.16 -11.13 -18.42
CA MET A 339 20.90 -11.41 -19.65
C MET A 339 21.30 -10.13 -20.39
N ASP A 340 20.70 -9.00 -20.05
CA ASP A 340 20.99 -7.66 -20.58
C ASP A 340 21.95 -6.86 -19.70
N GLY A 341 22.63 -7.52 -18.76
CA GLY A 341 23.48 -6.83 -17.77
C GLY A 341 22.70 -5.99 -16.76
N GLY A 342 21.37 -6.15 -16.69
CA GLY A 342 20.48 -5.36 -15.85
C GLY A 342 20.09 -4.00 -16.45
N ASP A 343 20.54 -3.72 -17.67
CA ASP A 343 20.29 -2.46 -18.38
C ASP A 343 19.14 -2.61 -19.37
N PRO A 344 18.00 -1.95 -19.14
CA PRO A 344 16.84 -2.02 -20.01
C PRO A 344 17.09 -1.43 -21.42
N GLU A 345 18.11 -0.58 -21.60
CA GLU A 345 18.49 -0.03 -22.90
C GLU A 345 19.22 -1.07 -23.79
N THR A 346 19.78 -2.12 -23.18
CA THR A 346 20.43 -3.21 -23.93
C THR A 346 19.40 -4.11 -24.59
N SER A 347 19.41 -4.20 -25.92
CA SER A 347 18.50 -5.07 -26.68
C SER A 347 18.97 -6.51 -26.68
N VAL A 348 18.16 -7.43 -26.16
CA VAL A 348 18.40 -8.86 -26.09
C VAL A 348 17.11 -9.65 -26.40
N PRO A 349 17.17 -10.89 -26.89
CA PRO A 349 15.96 -11.68 -27.17
C PRO A 349 15.25 -12.16 -25.88
N TYR A 350 15.98 -12.31 -24.78
CA TYR A 350 15.50 -12.68 -23.46
C TYR A 350 16.19 -11.79 -22.44
N ARG A 351 15.41 -11.21 -21.53
CA ARG A 351 15.90 -10.30 -20.50
C ARG A 351 16.44 -11.03 -19.28
N ASP A 352 15.80 -12.14 -18.92
CA ASP A 352 16.13 -12.88 -17.71
C ASP A 352 16.18 -14.38 -17.96
N VAL A 353 17.04 -15.06 -17.20
CA VAL A 353 17.14 -16.52 -17.16
C VAL A 353 16.98 -17.01 -15.73
N VAL A 354 16.20 -18.06 -15.55
CA VAL A 354 15.97 -18.73 -14.27
C VAL A 354 16.84 -19.98 -14.19
N TYR A 355 17.57 -20.11 -13.09
CA TYR A 355 18.37 -21.26 -12.74
C TYR A 355 17.81 -22.00 -11.53
N GLU A 356 18.15 -23.28 -11.41
CA GLU A 356 17.87 -24.06 -10.20
C GLU A 356 19.10 -24.84 -9.74
N MET A 357 19.11 -25.21 -8.46
CA MET A 357 20.14 -26.04 -7.86
C MET A 357 19.50 -26.90 -6.74
N THR A 358 19.59 -28.21 -6.92
CA THR A 358 19.04 -29.18 -5.96
C THR A 358 20.12 -29.62 -4.96
N ALA A 359 19.68 -30.03 -3.76
CA ALA A 359 20.56 -30.66 -2.78
C ALA A 359 21.41 -31.77 -3.45
N PRO A 360 22.72 -31.89 -3.12
CA PRO A 360 23.48 -31.24 -2.04
C PRO A 360 24.02 -29.83 -2.34
N PHE A 361 23.47 -29.10 -3.29
CA PHE A 361 23.78 -27.70 -3.62
C PHE A 361 25.21 -27.48 -4.13
N THR A 362 25.68 -28.39 -4.95
CA THR A 362 27.00 -28.36 -5.60
C THR A 362 26.86 -28.02 -7.09
N GLY A 363 27.85 -27.30 -7.63
CA GLY A 363 27.88 -26.95 -9.05
C GLY A 363 27.36 -25.55 -9.38
N LYS A 364 27.10 -25.28 -10.65
CA LYS A 364 26.74 -23.94 -11.17
C LYS A 364 25.24 -23.67 -11.27
N GLY A 365 24.41 -24.67 -11.03
CA GLY A 365 22.99 -24.62 -11.31
C GLY A 365 22.64 -24.99 -12.76
N ARG A 366 21.38 -25.37 -12.98
CA ARG A 366 20.83 -25.73 -14.28
C ARG A 366 19.88 -24.63 -14.74
N GLU A 367 20.04 -24.16 -15.97
CA GLU A 367 19.07 -23.28 -16.62
C GLU A 367 17.75 -24.03 -16.81
N ILE A 368 16.62 -23.40 -16.47
CA ILE A 368 15.30 -24.02 -16.58
C ILE A 368 14.30 -23.21 -17.40
N PHE A 369 14.44 -21.87 -17.45
CA PHE A 369 13.45 -21.01 -18.10
C PHE A 369 14.04 -19.64 -18.44
N LYS A 370 13.57 -19.02 -19.52
CA LYS A 370 13.91 -17.65 -19.92
C LYS A 370 12.65 -16.83 -20.14
N THR A 371 12.72 -15.55 -19.81
CA THR A 371 11.63 -14.60 -20.06
C THR A 371 12.05 -13.55 -21.10
N ILE A 372 11.11 -13.16 -21.96
CA ILE A 372 11.31 -12.13 -22.97
C ILE A 372 11.46 -10.76 -22.28
N ASN A 373 10.59 -10.48 -21.32
CA ASN A 373 10.63 -9.28 -20.50
C ASN A 373 11.31 -9.55 -19.15
N ARG A 374 11.24 -8.59 -18.20
CA ARG A 374 11.79 -8.76 -16.86
C ARG A 374 10.96 -9.78 -16.07
N PHE A 375 11.60 -10.81 -15.57
CA PHE A 375 10.96 -11.84 -14.74
C PHE A 375 10.24 -11.26 -13.53
N SER A 376 9.01 -11.71 -13.29
CA SER A 376 8.20 -11.29 -12.13
C SER A 376 7.87 -12.42 -11.16
N GLY A 377 7.78 -13.67 -11.61
CA GLY A 377 7.48 -14.80 -10.71
C GLY A 377 7.29 -16.14 -11.41
N ILE A 378 7.12 -17.19 -10.60
CA ILE A 378 6.73 -18.54 -11.03
C ILE A 378 5.69 -19.11 -10.09
N SER A 379 4.62 -19.67 -10.64
CA SER A 379 3.70 -20.59 -9.98
C SER A 379 4.14 -22.03 -10.31
N TRP A 380 4.70 -22.72 -9.33
CA TRP A 380 5.13 -24.10 -9.47
C TRP A 380 3.92 -25.03 -9.42
N GLY A 381 3.83 -26.03 -10.26
CA GLY A 381 2.81 -27.08 -10.22
C GLY A 381 3.40 -28.41 -9.79
N ASN A 382 4.20 -28.98 -10.65
CA ASN A 382 4.88 -30.25 -10.42
C ASN A 382 6.15 -30.35 -11.32
N ASP A 383 6.71 -31.54 -11.43
CA ASP A 383 7.92 -31.80 -12.23
C ASP A 383 7.79 -31.42 -13.72
N GLU A 384 6.57 -31.42 -14.26
CA GLU A 384 6.31 -31.20 -15.69
C GLU A 384 5.60 -29.88 -15.99
N THR A 385 5.10 -29.18 -14.97
CA THR A 385 4.22 -28.03 -15.15
C THR A 385 4.59 -26.90 -14.20
N ALA A 386 4.86 -25.73 -14.76
CA ALA A 386 4.97 -24.46 -14.06
C ALA A 386 4.50 -23.33 -14.96
N ILE A 387 4.04 -22.23 -14.33
CA ILE A 387 3.68 -21.00 -15.03
C ILE A 387 4.68 -19.91 -14.64
N GLY A 388 5.42 -19.39 -15.62
CA GLY A 388 6.31 -18.25 -15.43
C GLY A 388 5.63 -16.96 -15.85
N TYR A 389 6.06 -15.85 -15.26
CA TYR A 389 5.52 -14.52 -15.52
C TYR A 389 6.62 -13.52 -15.74
N ASP A 390 6.37 -12.57 -16.66
CA ASP A 390 7.22 -11.41 -16.88
C ASP A 390 6.39 -10.14 -17.08
N TYR A 391 7.05 -8.98 -17.07
CA TYR A 391 6.42 -7.72 -17.43
C TYR A 391 7.45 -6.73 -17.96
N TRP A 392 6.95 -5.73 -18.71
CA TRP A 392 7.73 -4.61 -19.19
C TRP A 392 7.00 -3.30 -18.96
N TRP A 393 7.66 -2.38 -18.25
CA TRP A 393 7.03 -1.14 -17.82
C TRP A 393 6.69 -0.21 -18.99
N ASN A 394 7.60 -0.05 -19.96
CA ASN A 394 7.50 1.02 -20.97
C ASN A 394 6.26 0.88 -21.86
N ASP A 395 5.87 -0.34 -22.22
CA ASP A 395 4.70 -0.66 -23.04
C ASP A 395 3.55 -1.29 -22.24
N ARG A 396 3.72 -1.41 -20.91
CA ARG A 396 2.75 -2.05 -20.00
C ARG A 396 2.48 -3.52 -20.33
N ASN A 397 3.36 -4.18 -21.06
CA ASN A 397 3.18 -5.58 -21.44
C ASN A 397 3.45 -6.54 -20.29
N THR A 398 2.72 -7.64 -20.26
CA THR A 398 2.96 -8.81 -19.40
C THR A 398 2.70 -10.08 -20.16
N LYS A 399 3.53 -11.11 -19.88
CA LYS A 399 3.38 -12.43 -20.48
C LYS A 399 3.32 -13.50 -19.40
N SER A 400 2.51 -14.53 -19.67
CA SER A 400 2.48 -15.76 -18.88
C SER A 400 2.90 -16.94 -19.76
N TYR A 401 3.73 -17.81 -19.20
CA TYR A 401 4.37 -18.91 -19.92
C TYR A 401 4.06 -20.23 -19.22
N LEU A 402 3.49 -21.18 -19.96
CA LEU A 402 3.43 -22.58 -19.55
C LEU A 402 4.72 -23.27 -19.96
N PHE A 403 5.46 -23.87 -19.04
CA PHE A 403 6.70 -24.57 -19.33
C PHE A 403 6.90 -25.85 -18.48
N ASN A 404 7.73 -26.74 -18.98
CA ASN A 404 8.14 -27.96 -18.27
C ASN A 404 9.50 -27.75 -17.60
N PRO A 405 9.57 -27.61 -16.27
CA PRO A 405 10.84 -27.35 -15.58
C PRO A 405 11.82 -28.53 -15.64
N SER A 406 11.37 -29.74 -15.92
CA SER A 406 12.24 -30.92 -16.05
C SER A 406 12.76 -31.11 -17.46
N ASN A 407 12.08 -30.56 -18.47
CA ASN A 407 12.48 -30.69 -19.89
C ASN A 407 12.68 -29.31 -20.55
N THR A 408 13.87 -28.77 -20.43
CA THR A 408 14.26 -27.45 -20.99
C THR A 408 14.48 -27.46 -22.51
N THR A 409 14.38 -28.62 -23.19
CA THR A 409 14.43 -28.68 -24.64
C THR A 409 13.10 -28.36 -25.30
N THR A 410 11.99 -28.45 -24.55
CA THR A 410 10.68 -28.02 -25.00
C THR A 410 10.53 -26.51 -24.75
N ALA A 411 10.26 -25.77 -25.82
CA ALA A 411 10.06 -24.33 -25.72
C ALA A 411 8.83 -24.01 -24.83
N PRO A 412 8.90 -22.98 -23.98
CA PRO A 412 7.73 -22.49 -23.24
C PRO A 412 6.63 -22.02 -24.18
N ILE A 413 5.37 -22.24 -23.79
CA ILE A 413 4.19 -21.77 -24.50
C ILE A 413 3.72 -20.47 -23.88
N ILE A 414 3.63 -19.39 -24.65
CA ILE A 414 3.03 -18.14 -24.18
C ILE A 414 1.52 -18.36 -24.16
N ILE A 415 0.94 -18.36 -22.96
CA ILE A 415 -0.49 -18.57 -22.73
C ILE A 415 -1.26 -17.26 -22.54
N SER A 416 -0.54 -16.16 -22.27
CA SER A 416 -1.09 -14.80 -22.20
C SER A 416 -0.01 -13.81 -22.62
N ASP A 417 -0.38 -12.83 -23.46
CA ASP A 417 0.45 -11.71 -23.89
C ASP A 417 -0.45 -10.49 -24.01
N ARG A 418 -0.39 -9.55 -23.04
CA ARG A 418 -1.34 -8.46 -22.97
C ARG A 418 -0.76 -7.20 -22.32
N ASN A 419 -1.45 -6.09 -22.48
CA ASN A 419 -1.25 -4.92 -21.63
C ASN A 419 -1.82 -5.20 -20.22
N TYR A 420 -0.98 -5.09 -19.16
CA TYR A 420 -1.45 -5.34 -17.79
C TYR A 420 -2.40 -4.24 -17.24
N GLN A 421 -2.49 -3.08 -17.91
CA GLN A 421 -3.50 -2.05 -17.56
C GLN A 421 -4.88 -2.38 -18.15
N ASP A 422 -4.96 -3.27 -19.14
CA ASP A 422 -6.23 -3.76 -19.70
C ASP A 422 -6.91 -4.75 -18.73
N GLN A 423 -7.90 -4.27 -18.00
CA GLN A 423 -8.64 -5.05 -17.00
C GLN A 423 -9.69 -5.98 -17.63
N TYR A 424 -10.16 -5.65 -18.86
CA TYR A 424 -11.17 -6.46 -19.54
C TYR A 424 -10.59 -7.76 -20.10
N SER A 425 -9.32 -7.76 -20.48
CA SER A 425 -8.60 -8.96 -20.94
C SER A 425 -7.90 -9.74 -19.83
N ASP A 426 -8.07 -9.36 -18.55
CA ASP A 426 -7.41 -10.04 -17.44
C ASP A 426 -7.93 -11.47 -17.26
N PRO A 427 -7.09 -12.51 -17.49
CA PRO A 427 -7.52 -13.90 -17.35
C PRO A 427 -7.68 -14.34 -15.89
N GLY A 428 -7.35 -13.48 -14.93
CA GLY A 428 -7.30 -13.81 -13.52
C GLY A 428 -5.99 -14.51 -13.10
N ASN A 429 -5.99 -14.97 -11.87
CA ASN A 429 -4.85 -15.63 -11.25
C ASN A 429 -5.09 -17.13 -11.14
N PHE A 430 -4.02 -17.92 -11.33
CA PHE A 430 -4.11 -19.37 -11.12
C PHE A 430 -4.41 -19.71 -9.67
N VAL A 431 -5.32 -20.63 -9.47
CA VAL A 431 -5.67 -21.17 -8.16
C VAL A 431 -4.52 -22.04 -7.66
N MET A 432 -4.16 -21.83 -6.39
CA MET A 432 -3.12 -22.56 -5.70
C MET A 432 -3.70 -23.51 -4.65
N THR A 433 -3.03 -24.62 -4.41
CA THR A 433 -3.34 -25.59 -3.36
C THR A 433 -2.08 -26.00 -2.60
N GLN A 434 -2.21 -26.55 -1.43
CA GLN A 434 -1.06 -27.06 -0.67
C GLN A 434 -0.70 -28.48 -1.05
N ASN A 435 0.59 -28.67 -1.38
CA ASN A 435 1.16 -30.00 -1.60
C ASN A 435 1.52 -30.71 -0.29
N GLU A 436 2.19 -31.87 -0.38
CA GLU A 436 2.67 -32.67 0.77
C GLU A 436 3.70 -31.93 1.64
N TYR A 437 4.36 -30.91 1.09
CA TYR A 437 5.31 -30.06 1.84
C TYR A 437 4.62 -28.89 2.55
N LYS A 438 3.30 -28.72 2.41
CA LYS A 438 2.55 -27.55 2.87
C LYS A 438 3.06 -26.26 2.22
N ARG A 439 3.34 -26.36 0.91
CA ARG A 439 3.70 -25.24 0.04
C ARG A 439 2.62 -25.07 -1.03
N ASP A 440 2.37 -23.82 -1.38
CA ASP A 440 1.39 -23.49 -2.41
C ASP A 440 1.93 -23.84 -3.79
N VAL A 441 1.21 -24.68 -4.50
CA VAL A 441 1.46 -25.10 -5.87
C VAL A 441 0.19 -24.93 -6.70
N LEU A 442 0.30 -24.93 -8.02
CA LEU A 442 -0.86 -24.89 -8.91
C LEU A 442 -1.84 -26.02 -8.57
N GLU A 443 -3.10 -25.70 -8.40
CA GLU A 443 -4.18 -26.69 -8.31
C GLU A 443 -4.38 -27.33 -9.68
N ILE A 444 -3.97 -28.58 -9.84
CA ILE A 444 -4.09 -29.33 -11.09
C ILE A 444 -4.99 -30.56 -10.83
N ILE A 445 -6.13 -30.60 -11.49
CA ILE A 445 -7.10 -31.71 -11.40
C ILE A 445 -7.38 -32.21 -12.82
N ASP A 446 -7.13 -33.48 -13.07
CA ASP A 446 -7.39 -34.16 -14.35
C ASP A 446 -6.80 -33.43 -15.60
N GLY A 447 -5.63 -32.79 -15.42
CA GLY A 447 -4.92 -32.05 -16.48
C GLY A 447 -5.43 -30.63 -16.72
N GLU A 448 -6.28 -30.13 -15.85
CA GLU A 448 -6.76 -28.74 -15.85
C GLU A 448 -6.18 -27.98 -14.65
N ALA A 449 -5.73 -26.74 -14.88
CA ALA A 449 -5.50 -25.73 -13.87
C ALA A 449 -6.68 -24.76 -13.81
N PHE A 450 -6.82 -23.98 -12.74
CA PHE A 450 -7.98 -23.10 -12.56
C PHE A 450 -7.56 -21.66 -12.44
N LEU A 451 -8.37 -20.76 -13.00
CA LEU A 451 -8.18 -19.31 -12.94
C LEU A 451 -9.34 -18.67 -12.19
N MET A 452 -9.05 -17.73 -11.30
CA MET A 452 -10.04 -16.86 -10.65
C MET A 452 -9.75 -15.41 -11.06
N GLY A 453 -10.77 -14.72 -11.62
CA GLY A 453 -10.63 -13.36 -12.11
C GLY A 453 -11.75 -12.44 -11.65
N GLU A 454 -11.48 -11.13 -11.70
CA GLU A 454 -12.41 -10.07 -11.29
C GLU A 454 -13.55 -9.87 -12.32
N GLY A 455 -13.33 -10.24 -13.57
CA GLY A 455 -14.35 -10.27 -14.61
C GLY A 455 -14.93 -8.91 -14.97
N PHE A 456 -14.07 -7.87 -15.04
CA PHE A 456 -14.48 -6.59 -15.56
C PHE A 456 -14.82 -6.65 -17.05
N SER A 457 -15.81 -5.88 -17.46
CA SER A 457 -16.28 -5.77 -18.84
C SER A 457 -17.10 -4.50 -19.01
N GLU A 458 -17.47 -4.16 -20.25
CA GLU A 458 -18.44 -3.08 -20.54
C GLU A 458 -19.80 -3.27 -19.81
N LYS A 459 -20.16 -4.50 -19.43
CA LYS A 459 -21.40 -4.82 -18.72
C LYS A 459 -21.28 -4.72 -17.20
N GLY A 460 -20.10 -4.43 -16.67
CA GLY A 460 -19.80 -4.40 -15.25
C GLY A 460 -18.83 -5.51 -14.80
N GLN A 461 -18.76 -5.72 -13.49
CA GLN A 461 -17.86 -6.68 -12.85
C GLN A 461 -18.59 -7.98 -12.52
N PHE A 462 -18.15 -9.10 -13.10
CA PHE A 462 -18.70 -10.43 -12.87
C PHE A 462 -17.57 -11.43 -12.59
N PRO A 463 -17.10 -11.54 -11.36
CA PRO A 463 -16.03 -12.45 -11.00
C PRO A 463 -16.29 -13.88 -11.45
N PHE A 464 -15.22 -14.56 -11.86
CA PHE A 464 -15.35 -15.86 -12.50
C PHE A 464 -14.31 -16.87 -12.04
N VAL A 465 -14.63 -18.15 -12.32
CA VAL A 465 -13.69 -19.27 -12.25
C VAL A 465 -13.67 -19.97 -13.60
N ASP A 466 -12.49 -20.13 -14.17
CA ASP A 466 -12.25 -20.86 -15.41
C ASP A 466 -11.38 -22.10 -15.17
N ALA A 467 -11.66 -23.18 -15.91
CA ALA A 467 -10.75 -24.29 -16.07
C ALA A 467 -9.88 -24.05 -17.31
N PHE A 468 -8.58 -24.19 -17.16
CA PHE A 468 -7.57 -24.07 -18.21
C PHE A 468 -6.96 -25.43 -18.49
N ASN A 469 -7.18 -25.98 -19.68
CA ASN A 469 -6.61 -27.26 -20.05
C ASN A 469 -5.12 -27.11 -20.39
N LEU A 470 -4.25 -27.72 -19.59
CA LEU A 470 -2.79 -27.58 -19.72
C LEU A 470 -2.23 -28.12 -21.04
N LYS A 471 -2.94 -29.02 -21.73
CA LYS A 471 -2.50 -29.63 -22.98
C LYS A 471 -3.01 -28.86 -24.21
N THR A 472 -4.29 -28.50 -24.24
CA THR A 472 -4.92 -27.85 -25.41
C THR A 472 -4.96 -26.32 -25.28
N GLN A 473 -4.69 -25.77 -24.11
CA GLN A 473 -4.84 -24.35 -23.70
C GLN A 473 -6.28 -23.84 -23.84
N GLU A 474 -7.26 -24.69 -23.97
CA GLU A 474 -8.67 -24.33 -23.98
C GLU A 474 -9.12 -23.86 -22.59
N ILE A 475 -9.93 -22.80 -22.58
CA ILE A 475 -10.54 -22.22 -21.37
C ILE A 475 -12.02 -22.56 -21.35
N LYS A 476 -12.49 -23.08 -20.22
CA LYS A 476 -13.90 -23.37 -19.98
C LYS A 476 -14.40 -22.63 -18.74
N ARG A 477 -15.40 -21.76 -18.90
CA ARG A 477 -16.05 -21.09 -17.78
C ARG A 477 -16.78 -22.10 -16.89
N LEU A 478 -16.37 -22.22 -15.62
CA LEU A 478 -17.02 -23.05 -14.60
C LEU A 478 -18.03 -22.27 -13.78
N TYR A 479 -17.71 -21.02 -13.48
CA TYR A 479 -18.53 -20.14 -12.67
C TYR A 479 -18.38 -18.69 -13.13
N GLN A 480 -19.46 -17.96 -13.07
CA GLN A 480 -19.48 -16.50 -13.17
C GLN A 480 -20.50 -15.96 -12.17
N SER A 481 -20.14 -14.91 -11.43
CA SER A 481 -21.04 -14.28 -10.48
C SER A 481 -22.33 -13.84 -11.15
N PRO A 482 -23.50 -14.24 -10.62
CA PRO A 482 -24.78 -13.87 -11.20
C PRO A 482 -25.33 -12.52 -10.73
N TYR A 483 -24.61 -11.85 -9.81
CA TYR A 483 -25.13 -10.67 -9.13
C TYR A 483 -25.04 -9.41 -10.00
N THR A 484 -26.17 -8.69 -10.05
CA THR A 484 -26.30 -7.36 -10.66
C THR A 484 -26.61 -6.28 -9.61
N ASP A 485 -27.01 -6.70 -8.40
CA ASP A 485 -27.41 -5.86 -7.26
C ASP A 485 -26.48 -5.98 -6.05
N LYS A 486 -25.48 -6.81 -6.15
CA LYS A 486 -24.44 -7.04 -5.12
C LYS A 486 -23.05 -7.13 -5.76
N LYS A 487 -22.02 -6.83 -4.98
CA LYS A 487 -20.63 -7.13 -5.32
C LYS A 487 -20.24 -8.44 -4.66
N GLU A 488 -19.82 -9.40 -5.46
CA GLU A 488 -19.15 -10.62 -5.00
C GLU A 488 -17.66 -10.53 -5.28
N SER A 489 -16.84 -10.90 -4.32
CA SER A 489 -15.38 -11.03 -4.48
C SER A 489 -14.98 -12.46 -4.18
N LEU A 490 -14.35 -13.14 -5.13
CA LEU A 490 -13.79 -14.47 -4.93
C LEU A 490 -12.46 -14.32 -4.16
N ARG A 491 -12.38 -14.89 -2.94
CA ARG A 491 -11.23 -14.66 -2.04
C ARG A 491 -10.19 -15.76 -2.14
N SER A 492 -10.62 -17.01 -2.10
CA SER A 492 -9.75 -18.19 -2.24
C SER A 492 -10.56 -19.43 -2.62
N ALA A 493 -9.90 -20.36 -3.27
CA ALA A 493 -10.40 -21.72 -3.40
C ALA A 493 -10.06 -22.50 -2.11
N VAL A 494 -11.09 -23.09 -1.51
CA VAL A 494 -10.94 -23.95 -0.32
C VAL A 494 -10.79 -25.41 -0.73
N ASP A 495 -11.55 -25.84 -1.75
CA ASP A 495 -11.51 -27.19 -2.30
C ASP A 495 -12.09 -27.14 -3.74
N MET A 496 -11.23 -27.00 -4.74
CA MET A 496 -11.64 -26.92 -6.15
C MET A 496 -12.26 -28.21 -6.64
N LYS A 497 -11.83 -29.36 -6.14
CA LYS A 497 -12.41 -30.65 -6.51
C LYS A 497 -13.90 -30.74 -6.14
N LYS A 498 -14.29 -30.10 -5.04
CA LYS A 498 -15.70 -29.96 -4.61
C LYS A 498 -16.35 -28.67 -5.06
N GLY A 499 -15.61 -27.79 -5.71
CA GLY A 499 -16.04 -26.46 -6.11
C GLY A 499 -16.35 -25.52 -4.96
N LYS A 500 -15.65 -25.65 -3.83
CA LYS A 500 -15.84 -24.84 -2.62
C LYS A 500 -14.90 -23.63 -2.63
N LEU A 501 -15.47 -22.44 -2.67
CA LEU A 501 -14.75 -21.17 -2.60
C LEU A 501 -15.13 -20.41 -1.33
N LEU A 502 -14.20 -19.62 -0.81
CA LEU A 502 -14.49 -18.51 0.11
C LEU A 502 -14.77 -17.27 -0.71
N VAL A 503 -15.92 -16.67 -0.50
CA VAL A 503 -16.33 -15.43 -1.18
C VAL A 503 -16.73 -14.36 -0.16
N ARG A 504 -16.62 -13.10 -0.54
CA ARG A 504 -17.16 -11.96 0.22
C ARG A 504 -18.25 -11.30 -0.62
N ILE A 505 -19.40 -11.06 -0.01
CA ILE A 505 -20.57 -10.45 -0.67
C ILE A 505 -20.94 -9.20 0.11
N GLU A 506 -21.27 -8.14 -0.63
CA GLU A 506 -21.65 -6.84 -0.11
C GLU A 506 -22.61 -6.11 -1.05
N SER A 507 -23.28 -5.10 -0.54
CA SER A 507 -24.00 -4.11 -1.34
C SER A 507 -23.89 -2.72 -0.66
N PRO A 508 -24.34 -1.63 -1.27
CA PRO A 508 -24.30 -0.31 -0.62
C PRO A 508 -24.92 -0.29 0.78
N ASN A 509 -25.90 -1.16 1.04
CA ASN A 509 -26.64 -1.23 2.30
C ASN A 509 -26.33 -2.48 3.15
N GLU A 510 -25.75 -3.53 2.55
CA GLU A 510 -25.38 -4.76 3.24
C GLU A 510 -23.89 -4.78 3.51
N TYR A 511 -23.51 -4.84 4.82
CA TYR A 511 -22.11 -4.88 5.23
C TYR A 511 -21.40 -6.11 4.65
N PRO A 512 -20.11 -6.00 4.25
CA PRO A 512 -19.36 -7.10 3.68
C PRO A 512 -19.28 -8.30 4.62
N ASN A 513 -19.77 -9.46 4.16
CA ASN A 513 -19.71 -10.72 4.91
C ASN A 513 -19.12 -11.85 4.07
N TYR A 514 -18.54 -12.84 4.73
CA TYR A 514 -17.92 -14.00 4.12
C TYR A 514 -18.87 -15.18 4.06
N TYR A 515 -18.78 -15.92 2.94
CA TYR A 515 -19.59 -17.10 2.67
C TYR A 515 -18.74 -18.19 2.01
N PHE A 516 -19.11 -19.46 2.22
CA PHE A 516 -18.69 -20.52 1.32
C PHE A 516 -19.68 -20.61 0.16
N ARG A 517 -19.16 -20.52 -1.05
CA ARG A 517 -19.89 -20.79 -2.29
C ARG A 517 -19.51 -22.14 -2.83
N ASN A 518 -20.49 -22.92 -3.32
CA ASN A 518 -20.22 -24.11 -4.10
C ASN A 518 -20.60 -23.84 -5.57
N ILE A 519 -19.58 -23.79 -6.46
CA ILE A 519 -19.76 -23.45 -7.87
C ILE A 519 -20.40 -24.60 -8.70
N TYR A 520 -20.38 -25.82 -8.21
CA TYR A 520 -21.04 -26.98 -8.87
C TYR A 520 -22.48 -27.20 -8.40
N LYS A 521 -22.89 -26.51 -7.33
CA LYS A 521 -24.26 -26.56 -6.81
C LYS A 521 -24.92 -25.20 -6.99
N LYS A 522 -25.88 -25.10 -7.86
CA LYS A 522 -26.56 -23.83 -8.18
C LYS A 522 -27.01 -23.10 -6.91
N ASN A 523 -26.52 -21.86 -6.77
CA ASN A 523 -26.84 -20.92 -5.69
C ASN A 523 -26.59 -21.39 -4.25
N SER A 524 -25.66 -22.31 -4.04
CA SER A 524 -25.30 -22.75 -2.69
C SER A 524 -24.38 -21.75 -2.00
N LEU A 525 -24.88 -21.03 -1.00
CA LEU A 525 -24.14 -20.16 -0.10
C LEU A 525 -24.31 -20.64 1.33
N THR A 526 -23.19 -20.72 2.07
CA THR A 526 -23.18 -21.00 3.51
C THR A 526 -22.49 -19.86 4.23
N PRO A 527 -23.16 -19.17 5.18
CA PRO A 527 -22.56 -18.05 5.91
C PRO A 527 -21.34 -18.49 6.72
N VAL A 528 -20.29 -17.67 6.70
CA VAL A 528 -19.11 -17.78 7.53
C VAL A 528 -19.09 -16.68 8.59
N THR A 529 -19.49 -15.46 8.23
CA THR A 529 -19.60 -14.31 9.13
C THR A 529 -20.99 -13.69 9.05
N ASP A 530 -21.32 -12.88 10.07
CA ASP A 530 -22.57 -12.12 10.15
C ASP A 530 -22.26 -10.77 10.82
N PHE A 531 -21.44 -9.95 10.14
CA PHE A 531 -21.07 -8.62 10.64
C PHE A 531 -22.17 -7.62 10.36
N GLU A 532 -22.53 -6.86 11.38
CA GLU A 532 -23.52 -5.78 11.26
C GLU A 532 -22.90 -4.52 10.67
N ASN A 533 -23.70 -3.77 9.92
CA ASN A 533 -23.33 -2.45 9.40
C ASN A 533 -23.24 -1.43 10.56
N PRO A 534 -22.04 -0.91 10.89
CA PRO A 534 -21.90 0.11 11.94
C PRO A 534 -22.24 1.52 11.47
N TYR A 535 -22.37 1.78 10.17
CA TYR A 535 -22.54 3.09 9.55
C TYR A 535 -24.01 3.39 9.25
N LYS A 536 -24.86 3.40 10.29
CA LYS A 536 -26.31 3.56 10.17
C LYS A 536 -26.73 4.88 9.50
N SER A 537 -25.97 5.97 9.71
CA SER A 537 -26.25 7.28 9.12
C SER A 537 -26.01 7.35 7.61
N LEU A 538 -25.27 6.39 7.04
CA LEU A 538 -25.06 6.27 5.59
C LEU A 538 -26.03 5.29 4.92
N ALA A 539 -26.88 4.62 5.70
CA ALA A 539 -27.92 3.75 5.13
C ALA A 539 -28.85 4.59 4.22
N ASN A 540 -29.12 4.09 3.03
CA ASN A 540 -29.95 4.74 2.01
C ASN A 540 -29.35 6.04 1.40
N VAL A 541 -28.06 6.32 1.56
CA VAL A 541 -27.39 7.32 0.72
C VAL A 541 -27.46 6.88 -0.74
N HIS A 542 -27.92 7.78 -1.61
CA HIS A 542 -27.91 7.49 -3.04
C HIS A 542 -26.48 7.39 -3.54
N LYS A 543 -26.13 6.25 -4.11
CA LYS A 543 -24.85 5.94 -4.74
C LYS A 543 -25.07 5.51 -6.18
N GLU A 544 -24.34 6.09 -7.11
CA GLU A 544 -24.40 5.80 -8.53
C GLU A 544 -22.99 5.91 -9.14
N VAL A 545 -22.60 4.96 -9.97
CA VAL A 545 -21.44 5.10 -10.84
C VAL A 545 -21.89 5.75 -12.12
N ILE A 546 -21.43 6.97 -12.35
CA ILE A 546 -21.74 7.73 -13.56
C ILE A 546 -20.62 7.57 -14.58
N THR A 547 -20.99 7.47 -15.86
CA THR A 547 -20.06 7.49 -16.99
C THR A 547 -20.28 8.76 -17.81
N TYR A 548 -19.19 9.35 -18.27
CA TYR A 548 -19.21 10.58 -19.06
C TYR A 548 -18.00 10.62 -20.00
N LYS A 549 -18.02 11.51 -20.99
CA LYS A 549 -16.95 11.60 -21.98
C LYS A 549 -16.20 12.91 -21.86
N ARG A 550 -14.89 12.84 -21.98
CA ARG A 550 -14.01 13.96 -22.21
C ARG A 550 -14.15 14.41 -23.69
N ASP A 551 -13.78 15.62 -24.01
CA ASP A 551 -13.96 16.21 -25.36
C ASP A 551 -13.22 15.45 -26.46
N ASP A 552 -12.12 14.75 -26.13
CA ASP A 552 -11.39 13.88 -27.06
C ASP A 552 -12.01 12.49 -27.24
N GLY A 553 -13.19 12.27 -26.64
CA GLY A 553 -13.97 11.04 -26.72
C GLY A 553 -13.61 9.97 -25.72
N LEU A 554 -12.59 10.23 -24.83
CA LEU A 554 -12.21 9.29 -23.79
C LEU A 554 -13.38 9.11 -22.80
N GLU A 555 -13.75 7.86 -22.54
CA GLU A 555 -14.78 7.50 -21.56
C GLU A 555 -14.20 7.53 -20.14
N LEU A 556 -14.92 8.17 -19.23
CA LEU A 556 -14.52 8.36 -17.84
C LEU A 556 -15.65 7.89 -16.91
N GLU A 557 -15.29 7.53 -15.68
CA GLU A 557 -16.26 7.19 -14.64
C GLU A 557 -16.00 7.92 -13.32
N GLY A 558 -17.00 7.92 -12.44
CA GLY A 558 -16.85 8.40 -11.07
C GLY A 558 -18.02 7.93 -10.23
N THR A 559 -17.80 7.76 -8.93
CA THR A 559 -18.84 7.38 -7.98
C THR A 559 -19.51 8.61 -7.40
N LEU A 560 -20.76 8.84 -7.79
CA LEU A 560 -21.58 9.95 -7.33
C LEU A 560 -22.36 9.54 -6.08
N TYR A 561 -22.28 10.36 -5.04
CA TYR A 561 -23.12 10.26 -3.85
C TYR A 561 -23.92 11.54 -3.66
N LEU A 562 -25.23 11.41 -3.38
CA LEU A 562 -26.05 12.54 -3.01
C LEU A 562 -26.12 12.69 -1.47
N PRO A 563 -26.36 13.91 -0.97
CA PRO A 563 -26.46 14.15 0.48
C PRO A 563 -27.50 13.27 1.16
N VAL A 564 -27.26 12.93 2.43
CA VAL A 564 -28.24 12.23 3.27
C VAL A 564 -29.58 12.96 3.22
N GLY A 565 -30.66 12.24 2.88
CA GLY A 565 -32.01 12.79 2.79
C GLY A 565 -32.25 13.69 1.57
N TYR A 566 -31.44 13.60 0.52
CA TYR A 566 -31.63 14.39 -0.70
C TYR A 566 -32.97 14.08 -1.38
N ASP A 567 -33.74 15.12 -1.69
CA ASP A 567 -35.05 14.99 -2.38
C ASP A 567 -34.84 14.96 -3.90
N MET A 568 -34.86 13.77 -4.48
CA MET A 568 -34.73 13.54 -5.94
C MET A 568 -35.81 14.24 -6.77
N ALA A 569 -36.99 14.52 -6.21
CA ALA A 569 -38.08 15.18 -6.92
C ALA A 569 -37.84 16.70 -7.04
N LYS A 570 -37.28 17.31 -6.02
CA LYS A 570 -36.98 18.76 -6.01
C LYS A 570 -35.71 19.13 -6.76
N LYS A 571 -34.73 18.24 -6.82
CA LYS A 571 -33.41 18.45 -7.44
C LYS A 571 -32.77 19.78 -7.03
N GLU A 572 -32.74 20.08 -5.72
CA GLU A 572 -32.10 21.28 -5.21
C GLU A 572 -30.59 21.21 -5.46
N LYS A 573 -30.03 22.22 -6.11
CA LYS A 573 -28.60 22.31 -6.38
C LYS A 573 -27.79 22.45 -5.09
N LYS A 574 -26.82 21.58 -4.88
CA LYS A 574 -25.96 21.49 -3.69
C LYS A 574 -24.50 21.83 -4.01
N PRO A 575 -23.69 22.21 -3.02
CA PRO A 575 -22.23 22.23 -3.20
C PRO A 575 -21.72 20.82 -3.47
N MET A 576 -20.59 20.71 -4.23
CA MET A 576 -19.96 19.43 -4.54
C MET A 576 -18.51 19.38 -4.05
N ILE A 577 -18.05 18.18 -3.73
CA ILE A 577 -16.65 17.84 -3.56
C ILE A 577 -16.28 16.79 -4.63
N LEU A 578 -15.27 17.11 -5.44
CA LEU A 578 -14.64 16.19 -6.37
C LEU A 578 -13.36 15.64 -5.73
N TRP A 579 -13.19 14.33 -5.74
CA TRP A 579 -12.01 13.65 -5.23
C TRP A 579 -11.45 12.69 -6.27
N ALA A 580 -10.16 12.81 -6.60
CA ALA A 580 -9.55 12.05 -7.67
C ALA A 580 -8.07 11.77 -7.43
N TYR A 581 -7.53 10.83 -8.19
CA TYR A 581 -6.13 10.47 -8.22
C TYR A 581 -5.71 10.16 -9.66
N PRO A 582 -4.80 10.92 -10.29
CA PRO A 582 -4.38 10.69 -11.68
C PRO A 582 -3.68 9.34 -11.86
N ARG A 583 -3.89 8.73 -13.03
CA ARG A 583 -3.22 7.49 -13.44
C ARG A 583 -2.76 7.60 -14.87
N GLU A 584 -1.50 7.22 -15.12
CA GLU A 584 -0.89 7.26 -16.44
C GLU A 584 -1.13 5.94 -17.18
N PHE A 585 -1.54 6.05 -18.45
CA PHE A 585 -1.81 4.94 -19.38
C PHE A 585 -0.99 5.07 -20.64
N LYS A 586 -0.65 3.92 -21.26
CA LYS A 586 0.03 3.87 -22.57
C LYS A 586 -0.93 3.60 -23.74
N ASP A 587 -2.24 3.47 -23.47
CA ASP A 587 -3.27 3.38 -24.51
C ASP A 587 -4.65 3.88 -24.01
N LYS A 588 -5.43 4.40 -24.94
CA LYS A 588 -6.77 4.92 -24.68
C LYS A 588 -7.79 3.85 -24.33
N SER A 589 -7.64 2.65 -24.86
CA SER A 589 -8.60 1.57 -24.66
C SER A 589 -8.60 1.11 -23.20
N SER A 590 -7.41 0.92 -22.62
CA SER A 590 -7.27 0.60 -21.19
C SER A 590 -7.71 1.78 -20.28
N ALA A 591 -7.40 3.00 -20.69
CA ALA A 591 -7.75 4.20 -19.94
C ALA A 591 -9.28 4.48 -19.88
N SER A 592 -10.04 3.98 -20.85
CA SER A 592 -11.51 4.13 -20.97
C SER A 592 -12.30 3.02 -20.30
N GLN A 593 -11.66 2.07 -19.64
CA GLN A 593 -12.34 0.94 -19.02
C GLN A 593 -12.98 1.31 -17.69
N ASN A 594 -14.26 0.90 -17.54
CA ASN A 594 -14.98 1.05 -16.28
C ASN A 594 -14.66 -0.11 -15.35
N THR A 595 -14.05 0.20 -14.21
CA THR A 595 -13.59 -0.81 -13.23
C THR A 595 -14.20 -0.62 -11.84
N THR A 596 -15.20 0.25 -11.72
CA THR A 596 -15.90 0.50 -10.46
C THR A 596 -17.19 -0.31 -10.38
N ASN A 597 -17.37 -1.04 -9.28
CA ASN A 597 -18.61 -1.77 -9.04
C ASN A 597 -19.62 -0.89 -8.27
N PRO A 598 -20.81 -0.58 -8.83
CA PRO A 598 -21.80 0.27 -8.17
C PRO A 598 -22.31 -0.33 -6.85
N ASN A 599 -22.23 -1.65 -6.70
CA ASN A 599 -22.73 -2.38 -5.55
C ASN A 599 -21.70 -2.54 -4.42
N GLU A 600 -20.55 -1.87 -4.49
CA GLU A 600 -19.57 -1.84 -3.42
C GLU A 600 -20.13 -1.12 -2.19
N PHE A 601 -19.87 -1.65 -1.00
CA PHE A 601 -20.30 -1.07 0.26
C PHE A 601 -19.74 0.35 0.46
N ILE A 602 -20.52 1.24 1.08
CA ILE A 602 -20.10 2.61 1.40
C ILE A 602 -19.27 2.58 2.68
N TYR A 603 -17.95 2.58 2.53
CA TYR A 603 -17.01 2.47 3.65
C TYR A 603 -16.35 3.83 3.98
N PRO A 604 -16.77 4.53 5.07
CA PRO A 604 -16.13 5.78 5.46
C PRO A 604 -14.76 5.52 6.07
N TYR A 605 -13.75 6.22 5.54
CA TYR A 605 -12.42 6.29 6.13
C TYR A 605 -11.83 7.68 5.87
N TYR A 606 -10.88 8.14 6.66
CA TYR A 606 -10.37 9.51 6.57
C TYR A 606 -9.81 9.89 5.19
N GLY A 607 -9.49 8.91 4.36
CA GLY A 607 -9.01 9.10 2.98
C GLY A 607 -10.10 9.50 2.00
N SER A 608 -11.36 9.09 2.24
CA SER A 608 -12.52 9.33 1.36
C SER A 608 -13.26 10.62 1.72
N PRO A 609 -13.86 11.30 0.75
CA PRO A 609 -14.72 12.47 0.96
C PRO A 609 -16.14 12.11 1.41
N ILE A 610 -16.47 10.84 1.60
CA ILE A 610 -17.85 10.37 1.87
C ILE A 610 -18.49 11.01 3.12
N TYR A 611 -17.69 11.43 4.08
CA TYR A 611 -18.19 12.11 5.30
C TYR A 611 -19.08 13.31 4.98
N TRP A 612 -18.80 14.04 3.90
CA TRP A 612 -19.49 15.29 3.57
C TRP A 612 -20.89 15.10 3.00
N VAL A 613 -21.31 13.88 2.65
CA VAL A 613 -22.73 13.60 2.35
C VAL A 613 -23.63 13.88 3.55
N THR A 614 -23.12 13.73 4.78
CA THR A 614 -23.82 14.08 6.03
C THR A 614 -23.86 15.58 6.29
N ARG A 615 -23.02 16.36 5.56
CA ARG A 615 -22.91 17.81 5.65
C ARG A 615 -23.65 18.53 4.51
N GLY A 616 -24.40 17.79 3.69
CA GLY A 616 -25.21 18.32 2.60
C GLY A 616 -24.45 18.60 1.31
N TYR A 617 -23.31 17.93 1.10
CA TYR A 617 -22.57 17.99 -0.16
C TYR A 617 -22.92 16.82 -1.07
N VAL A 618 -22.97 17.08 -2.37
CA VAL A 618 -22.78 16.04 -3.38
C VAL A 618 -21.30 15.65 -3.37
N VAL A 619 -20.99 14.38 -3.44
CA VAL A 619 -19.61 13.87 -3.49
C VAL A 619 -19.43 13.09 -4.79
N LEU A 620 -18.44 13.47 -5.59
CA LEU A 620 -17.95 12.69 -6.72
C LEU A 620 -16.59 12.12 -6.31
N ASP A 621 -16.59 10.84 -5.87
CA ASP A 621 -15.42 10.12 -5.38
C ASP A 621 -14.86 9.22 -6.47
N ASP A 622 -13.54 8.94 -6.40
CA ASP A 622 -12.82 8.14 -7.39
C ASP A 622 -13.11 8.53 -8.85
N ALA A 623 -13.27 9.84 -9.09
CA ALA A 623 -13.42 10.34 -10.45
C ALA A 623 -12.18 9.95 -11.28
N ALA A 624 -12.40 9.32 -12.42
CA ALA A 624 -11.33 8.85 -13.29
C ALA A 624 -10.56 10.05 -13.90
N PHE A 625 -9.26 10.08 -13.65
CA PHE A 625 -8.34 11.11 -14.15
C PHE A 625 -7.18 10.45 -14.91
N PRO A 626 -7.45 9.76 -16.04
CA PRO A 626 -6.41 9.16 -16.85
C PRO A 626 -5.59 10.21 -17.57
N ILE A 627 -4.29 9.97 -17.61
CA ILE A 627 -3.31 10.71 -18.42
C ILE A 627 -2.75 9.71 -19.42
N VAL A 628 -3.02 9.93 -20.69
CA VAL A 628 -2.72 8.96 -21.75
C VAL A 628 -1.58 9.44 -22.62
N GLY A 629 -0.61 8.59 -22.89
CA GLY A 629 0.42 8.77 -23.90
C GLY A 629 0.51 7.51 -24.74
N GLU A 630 0.29 7.61 -26.06
CA GLU A 630 0.30 6.48 -26.98
C GLU A 630 1.57 6.47 -27.83
N GLY A 631 2.06 5.28 -28.15
CA GLY A 631 3.29 5.12 -28.95
C GLY A 631 4.50 5.74 -28.26
N ASP A 632 5.19 6.64 -28.95
CA ASP A 632 6.40 7.32 -28.48
C ASP A 632 6.07 8.52 -27.55
N GLU A 633 4.81 8.94 -27.44
CA GLU A 633 4.38 10.00 -26.54
C GLU A 633 4.29 9.48 -25.10
N GLU A 634 4.95 10.18 -24.17
CA GLU A 634 4.85 9.84 -22.76
C GLU A 634 3.63 10.56 -22.14
N PRO A 635 2.90 9.90 -21.24
CA PRO A 635 1.67 10.48 -20.64
C PRO A 635 1.89 11.86 -20.04
N ASN A 636 3.05 12.09 -19.43
CA ASN A 636 3.36 13.34 -18.73
C ASN A 636 3.67 14.52 -19.67
N ASP A 637 3.86 14.30 -20.98
CA ASP A 637 4.10 15.38 -21.94
C ASP A 637 2.87 16.27 -22.10
N THR A 638 1.67 15.71 -21.90
CA THR A 638 0.38 16.42 -21.97
C THR A 638 -0.38 16.39 -20.64
N PHE A 639 0.28 16.08 -19.53
CA PHE A 639 -0.33 15.90 -18.21
C PHE A 639 -1.32 16.99 -17.83
N ARG A 640 -0.88 18.27 -17.87
CA ARG A 640 -1.67 19.40 -17.38
C ARG A 640 -2.94 19.62 -18.20
N THR A 641 -2.86 19.52 -19.52
CA THR A 641 -4.00 19.72 -20.44
C THR A 641 -5.05 18.62 -20.20
N GLN A 642 -4.61 17.35 -20.12
CA GLN A 642 -5.51 16.23 -19.85
C GLN A 642 -6.12 16.31 -18.45
N LEU A 643 -5.35 16.78 -17.47
CA LEU A 643 -5.82 16.91 -16.09
C LEU A 643 -7.00 17.90 -16.00
N VAL A 644 -6.89 19.07 -16.63
CA VAL A 644 -7.96 20.08 -16.64
C VAL A 644 -9.18 19.56 -17.41
N ALA A 645 -8.98 18.91 -18.56
CA ALA A 645 -10.07 18.33 -19.34
C ALA A 645 -10.83 17.24 -18.57
N ASN A 646 -10.14 16.39 -17.80
CA ASN A 646 -10.77 15.41 -16.92
C ASN A 646 -11.68 16.08 -15.87
N ALA A 647 -11.19 17.15 -15.23
CA ALA A 647 -11.92 17.88 -14.20
C ALA A 647 -13.18 18.57 -14.78
N GLU A 648 -13.04 19.20 -15.96
CA GLU A 648 -14.14 19.87 -16.66
C GLU A 648 -15.23 18.88 -17.05
N ALA A 649 -14.87 17.75 -17.67
CA ALA A 649 -15.79 16.68 -18.03
C ALA A 649 -16.55 16.12 -16.82
N ALA A 650 -15.87 15.92 -15.69
CA ALA A 650 -16.46 15.43 -14.45
C ALA A 650 -17.51 16.42 -13.88
N ILE A 651 -17.16 17.71 -13.81
CA ILE A 651 -18.06 18.76 -13.31
C ILE A 651 -19.26 18.91 -14.23
N ASP A 652 -19.03 18.95 -15.56
CA ASP A 652 -20.09 19.09 -16.57
C ASP A 652 -21.11 17.94 -16.51
N ALA A 653 -20.63 16.71 -16.28
CA ALA A 653 -21.48 15.55 -16.15
C ALA A 653 -22.49 15.73 -14.99
N VAL A 654 -22.00 16.09 -13.79
CA VAL A 654 -22.87 16.24 -12.61
C VAL A 654 -23.75 17.48 -12.68
N ASP A 655 -23.25 18.59 -13.28
CA ASP A 655 -24.08 19.79 -13.48
C ASP A 655 -25.23 19.54 -14.46
N LYS A 656 -25.02 18.80 -15.55
CA LYS A 656 -26.05 18.37 -16.50
C LYS A 656 -27.13 17.52 -15.81
N MET A 657 -26.82 16.75 -14.78
CA MET A 657 -27.79 16.00 -13.97
C MET A 657 -28.63 16.92 -13.07
N GLY A 658 -28.19 18.17 -12.85
CA GLY A 658 -28.94 19.19 -12.11
C GLY A 658 -28.74 19.14 -10.60
N TYR A 659 -27.77 18.40 -10.09
CA TYR A 659 -27.54 18.21 -8.65
C TYR A 659 -26.69 19.27 -8.00
N ILE A 660 -25.87 19.98 -8.77
CA ILE A 660 -24.84 20.87 -8.20
C ILE A 660 -24.99 22.32 -8.61
N ASP A 661 -24.49 23.21 -7.76
CA ASP A 661 -24.16 24.59 -8.11
C ASP A 661 -22.70 24.63 -8.55
N ARG A 662 -22.48 24.89 -9.87
CA ARG A 662 -21.16 24.87 -10.48
C ARG A 662 -20.18 25.87 -9.84
N ASN A 663 -20.68 26.94 -9.20
CA ASN A 663 -19.85 27.91 -8.49
C ASN A 663 -19.40 27.43 -7.09
N ARG A 664 -19.95 26.32 -6.61
CA ARG A 664 -19.67 25.76 -5.29
C ARG A 664 -19.09 24.34 -5.37
N VAL A 665 -18.03 24.19 -6.18
CA VAL A 665 -17.30 22.93 -6.33
C VAL A 665 -15.95 23.04 -5.66
N GLY A 666 -15.69 22.16 -4.67
CA GLY A 666 -14.38 21.94 -4.06
C GLY A 666 -13.68 20.75 -4.70
N VAL A 667 -12.34 20.74 -4.67
CA VAL A 667 -11.53 19.61 -5.12
C VAL A 667 -10.58 19.17 -4.03
N GLY A 668 -10.39 17.84 -3.89
CA GLY A 668 -9.48 17.29 -2.90
C GLY A 668 -8.67 16.11 -3.43
N GLY A 669 -7.55 15.83 -2.76
CA GLY A 669 -6.70 14.70 -3.09
C GLY A 669 -5.57 14.49 -2.08
N HIS A 670 -5.03 13.29 -2.09
CA HIS A 670 -3.90 12.86 -1.27
C HIS A 670 -2.73 12.46 -2.16
N SER A 671 -1.47 12.75 -1.74
CA SER A 671 -0.27 12.31 -2.46
C SER A 671 -0.25 12.88 -3.89
N TYR A 672 -0.27 12.04 -4.92
CA TYR A 672 -0.37 12.49 -6.32
C TYR A 672 -1.72 13.20 -6.61
N GLY A 673 -2.77 12.86 -5.87
CA GLY A 673 -4.03 13.63 -5.89
C GLY A 673 -3.87 15.04 -5.33
N ALA A 674 -3.03 15.27 -4.31
CA ALA A 674 -2.72 16.62 -3.82
C ALA A 674 -1.92 17.46 -4.85
N PHE A 675 -1.00 16.80 -5.54
CA PHE A 675 -0.29 17.37 -6.67
C PHE A 675 -1.26 17.76 -7.81
N MET A 676 -2.23 16.91 -8.12
CA MET A 676 -3.34 17.18 -9.03
C MET A 676 -4.10 18.44 -8.61
N VAL A 677 -4.53 18.51 -7.35
CA VAL A 677 -5.28 19.67 -6.82
C VAL A 677 -4.51 20.97 -7.07
N ALA A 678 -3.24 21.03 -6.71
CA ALA A 678 -2.42 22.22 -6.88
C ALA A 678 -2.26 22.63 -8.36
N ASN A 679 -2.12 21.64 -9.27
CA ASN A 679 -2.09 21.88 -10.71
C ASN A 679 -3.44 22.40 -11.24
N LEU A 680 -4.56 21.82 -10.83
CA LEU A 680 -5.89 22.25 -11.23
C LEU A 680 -6.17 23.70 -10.82
N LEU A 681 -5.84 24.07 -9.55
CA LEU A 681 -6.08 25.42 -9.06
C LEU A 681 -5.17 26.49 -9.69
N SER A 682 -3.97 26.14 -10.13
CA SER A 682 -3.06 27.07 -10.81
C SER A 682 -3.32 27.21 -12.32
N HIS A 683 -4.14 26.32 -12.90
CA HIS A 683 -4.36 26.28 -14.36
C HIS A 683 -5.83 26.26 -14.79
N SER A 684 -6.77 26.42 -13.85
CA SER A 684 -8.20 26.51 -14.15
C SER A 684 -8.93 27.34 -13.10
N ASP A 685 -10.11 27.86 -13.45
CA ASP A 685 -11.04 28.53 -12.54
C ASP A 685 -12.25 27.65 -12.18
N LEU A 686 -12.12 26.34 -12.31
CA LEU A 686 -13.21 25.36 -12.14
C LEU A 686 -13.68 25.24 -10.68
N PHE A 687 -12.83 25.58 -9.70
CA PHE A 687 -13.05 25.24 -8.30
C PHE A 687 -13.18 26.48 -7.39
N ALA A 688 -13.97 26.32 -6.35
CA ALA A 688 -14.13 27.31 -5.29
C ALA A 688 -13.03 27.25 -4.23
N ALA A 689 -12.53 26.03 -3.95
CA ALA A 689 -11.43 25.78 -3.02
C ALA A 689 -10.79 24.41 -3.26
N GLY A 690 -9.55 24.22 -2.78
CA GLY A 690 -8.85 22.93 -2.83
C GLY A 690 -8.37 22.45 -1.48
N ILE A 691 -8.23 21.11 -1.37
CA ILE A 691 -7.67 20.39 -0.23
C ILE A 691 -6.56 19.47 -0.75
N ALA A 692 -5.32 19.72 -0.35
CA ALA A 692 -4.14 18.98 -0.80
C ALA A 692 -3.41 18.34 0.37
N ARG A 693 -3.41 16.99 0.45
CA ARG A 693 -2.80 16.24 1.57
C ARG A 693 -1.53 15.53 1.16
N SER A 694 -0.42 15.75 1.87
CA SER A 694 0.88 15.07 1.69
C SER A 694 1.35 15.04 0.23
N GLY A 695 1.31 16.18 -0.46
CA GLY A 695 1.67 16.32 -1.88
C GLY A 695 3.13 16.63 -2.12
N ALA A 696 3.54 16.52 -3.39
CA ALA A 696 4.82 16.98 -3.89
C ALA A 696 4.59 18.08 -4.95
N TYR A 697 5.01 19.30 -4.68
CA TYR A 697 4.66 20.47 -5.52
C TYR A 697 5.80 20.99 -6.38
N ASN A 698 7.03 20.50 -6.15
CA ASN A 698 8.20 20.81 -6.96
C ASN A 698 8.90 19.52 -7.36
N ARG A 699 8.79 19.12 -8.62
CA ARG A 699 9.34 17.87 -9.15
C ARG A 699 10.87 17.90 -9.34
N THR A 700 11.47 19.09 -9.36
CA THR A 700 12.94 19.18 -9.41
C THR A 700 13.62 18.64 -8.13
N LEU A 701 12.86 18.45 -7.04
CA LEU A 701 13.35 17.75 -5.84
C LEU A 701 13.40 16.21 -5.99
N THR A 702 12.85 15.67 -7.09
CA THR A 702 12.93 14.26 -7.45
C THR A 702 13.48 14.12 -8.88
N PRO A 703 14.74 14.53 -9.14
CA PRO A 703 15.24 14.76 -10.49
C PRO A 703 15.46 13.49 -11.33
N PHE A 704 15.38 12.30 -10.72
CA PHE A 704 15.54 11.01 -11.39
C PHE A 704 14.22 10.21 -11.39
N GLY A 705 13.12 10.89 -11.75
CA GLY A 705 11.82 10.28 -11.91
C GLY A 705 10.88 10.43 -10.70
N PHE A 706 9.59 10.38 -10.99
CA PHE A 706 8.49 10.44 -10.02
C PHE A 706 7.25 9.77 -10.60
N GLN A 707 6.43 9.13 -9.77
CA GLN A 707 5.27 8.36 -10.22
C GLN A 707 5.62 7.45 -11.41
N SER A 708 4.97 7.61 -12.54
CA SER A 708 5.23 6.90 -13.79
C SER A 708 6.22 7.59 -14.72
N GLU A 709 6.84 8.72 -14.32
CA GLU A 709 7.89 9.40 -15.08
C GLU A 709 9.26 8.78 -14.74
N GLU A 710 9.92 8.17 -15.71
CA GLU A 710 11.26 7.62 -15.54
C GLU A 710 12.38 8.49 -16.13
N ARG A 711 12.04 9.47 -16.99
CA ARG A 711 13.01 10.42 -17.51
C ARG A 711 13.53 11.31 -16.39
N SER A 712 14.82 11.61 -16.42
CA SER A 712 15.39 12.56 -15.47
C SER A 712 15.00 14.00 -15.81
N TYR A 713 15.20 14.91 -14.86
CA TYR A 713 15.03 16.35 -15.11
C TYR A 713 15.83 16.83 -16.33
N TRP A 714 17.03 16.33 -16.52
CA TRP A 714 17.90 16.73 -17.65
C TRP A 714 17.49 16.10 -18.98
N ASP A 715 16.78 14.99 -18.98
CA ASP A 715 16.19 14.39 -20.19
C ASP A 715 14.92 15.12 -20.62
N SER A 716 14.10 15.62 -19.66
CA SER A 716 12.82 16.26 -19.97
C SER A 716 12.53 17.46 -19.03
N PRO A 717 13.35 18.54 -19.12
CA PRO A 717 13.23 19.68 -18.17
C PRO A 717 11.88 20.40 -18.28
N GLU A 718 11.29 20.46 -19.48
CA GLU A 718 9.98 21.09 -19.70
C GLU A 718 8.86 20.35 -18.97
N THR A 719 8.85 19.02 -18.99
CA THR A 719 7.88 18.21 -18.23
C THR A 719 7.96 18.49 -16.74
N TYR A 720 9.17 18.53 -16.19
CA TYR A 720 9.38 18.83 -14.77
C TYR A 720 8.94 20.26 -14.39
N TYR A 721 9.19 21.23 -15.27
CA TYR A 721 8.77 22.62 -15.06
C TYR A 721 7.25 22.76 -15.13
N THR A 722 6.65 22.27 -16.22
CA THR A 722 5.21 22.45 -16.49
C THR A 722 4.34 21.71 -15.47
N MET A 723 4.77 20.53 -15.00
CA MET A 723 4.05 19.75 -14.01
C MET A 723 4.19 20.28 -12.57
N SER A 724 5.20 21.12 -12.27
CA SER A 724 5.44 21.57 -10.90
C SER A 724 4.56 22.77 -10.52
N PRO A 725 3.53 22.62 -9.67
CA PRO A 725 2.67 23.74 -9.24
C PRO A 725 3.46 24.87 -8.57
N PHE A 726 4.58 24.54 -7.93
CA PHE A 726 5.48 25.54 -7.34
C PHE A 726 5.96 26.58 -8.36
N MET A 727 6.24 26.15 -9.59
CA MET A 727 6.69 27.04 -10.69
C MET A 727 5.58 27.98 -11.21
N HIS A 728 4.34 27.70 -10.80
CA HIS A 728 3.13 28.42 -11.21
C HIS A 728 2.36 28.99 -10.01
N ALA A 729 3.03 29.16 -8.88
CA ALA A 729 2.41 29.67 -7.65
C ALA A 729 1.87 31.10 -7.80
N ASP A 730 2.41 31.88 -8.73
CA ASP A 730 1.95 33.24 -9.12
C ASP A 730 0.55 33.26 -9.75
N LYS A 731 0.09 32.12 -10.26
CA LYS A 731 -1.24 31.95 -10.85
C LYS A 731 -2.33 31.59 -9.85
N MET A 732 -1.93 31.25 -8.63
CA MET A 732 -2.87 30.79 -7.60
C MET A 732 -3.74 31.91 -7.05
N LYS A 733 -5.06 31.79 -7.25
CA LYS A 733 -6.08 32.71 -6.73
C LYS A 733 -7.11 31.99 -5.84
N THR A 734 -7.30 30.73 -6.09
CA THR A 734 -8.28 29.87 -5.39
C THR A 734 -7.72 29.43 -4.03
N PRO A 735 -8.52 29.49 -2.93
CA PRO A 735 -8.09 29.06 -1.61
C PRO A 735 -7.61 27.61 -1.59
N LEU A 736 -6.43 27.36 -0.96
CA LEU A 736 -5.82 26.06 -0.87
C LEU A 736 -5.50 25.69 0.58
N LEU A 737 -6.08 24.58 1.07
CA LEU A 737 -5.70 23.93 2.33
C LEU A 737 -4.63 22.87 2.06
N LEU A 738 -3.45 23.07 2.64
CA LEU A 738 -2.33 22.12 2.63
C LEU A 738 -2.31 21.39 3.97
N ILE A 739 -2.31 20.04 3.97
CA ILE A 739 -2.14 19.23 5.16
C ILE A 739 -1.00 18.25 4.93
N HIS A 740 -0.05 18.11 5.88
CA HIS A 740 1.11 17.23 5.69
C HIS A 740 1.54 16.59 7.01
N GLY A 741 1.93 15.31 6.97
CA GLY A 741 2.54 14.63 8.12
C GLY A 741 4.02 15.03 8.28
N GLU A 742 4.44 15.51 9.45
CA GLU A 742 5.84 15.91 9.70
C GLU A 742 6.85 14.77 9.54
N ALA A 743 6.37 13.53 9.64
CA ALA A 743 7.17 12.33 9.51
C ALA A 743 6.94 11.60 8.18
N ASP A 744 6.52 12.30 7.15
CA ASP A 744 6.29 11.70 5.83
C ASP A 744 7.57 11.06 5.29
N ASN A 745 7.52 9.76 4.98
CA ASN A 745 8.64 8.95 4.49
C ASN A 745 8.46 8.45 3.06
N ASN A 746 7.42 8.89 2.38
CA ASN A 746 7.23 8.53 0.98
C ASN A 746 8.24 9.29 0.10
N SER A 747 8.76 8.60 -0.88
CA SER A 747 9.76 9.19 -1.80
C SER A 747 9.15 10.38 -2.57
N GLY A 748 9.74 11.54 -2.42
CA GLY A 748 9.34 12.77 -3.13
C GLY A 748 8.30 13.63 -2.42
N THR A 749 7.53 13.11 -1.46
CA THR A 749 6.54 13.89 -0.69
C THR A 749 7.12 14.35 0.66
N TYR A 750 8.26 14.99 0.64
CA TYR A 750 8.86 15.53 1.87
C TYR A 750 7.97 16.63 2.47
N PRO A 751 7.92 16.78 3.80
CA PRO A 751 7.24 17.92 4.44
C PRO A 751 7.68 19.28 3.88
N LEU A 752 8.96 19.40 3.50
CA LEU A 752 9.53 20.56 2.80
C LEU A 752 8.76 20.99 1.54
N GLN A 753 8.14 20.05 0.83
CA GLN A 753 7.32 20.35 -0.35
C GLN A 753 6.16 21.28 -0.01
N SER A 754 5.38 20.95 1.03
CA SER A 754 4.26 21.76 1.49
C SER A 754 4.72 23.09 2.13
N GLU A 755 5.78 23.05 2.92
CA GLU A 755 6.33 24.26 3.58
C GLU A 755 6.79 25.29 2.55
N ARG A 756 7.54 24.87 1.53
CA ARG A 756 8.05 25.77 0.48
C ARG A 756 6.96 26.25 -0.43
N TYR A 757 6.00 25.40 -0.77
CA TYR A 757 4.86 25.80 -1.59
C TYR A 757 3.98 26.81 -0.85
N PHE A 758 3.67 26.58 0.44
CA PHE A 758 2.95 27.54 1.27
C PHE A 758 3.69 28.89 1.35
N ASN A 759 5.03 28.88 1.53
CA ASN A 759 5.81 30.11 1.58
C ASN A 759 5.72 30.90 0.25
N ALA A 760 5.74 30.20 -0.90
CA ALA A 760 5.56 30.83 -2.20
C ALA A 760 4.16 31.45 -2.34
N LEU A 761 3.12 30.67 -2.01
CA LEU A 761 1.72 31.14 -2.07
C LEU A 761 1.50 32.36 -1.18
N LYS A 762 1.99 32.32 0.07
CA LYS A 762 1.90 33.45 1.00
C LYS A 762 2.64 34.68 0.48
N GLY A 763 3.85 34.50 -0.06
CA GLY A 763 4.65 35.58 -0.62
C GLY A 763 4.01 36.24 -1.83
N LEU A 764 3.22 35.52 -2.59
CA LEU A 764 2.49 35.95 -3.79
C LEU A 764 1.05 36.41 -3.50
N GLY A 765 0.59 36.36 -2.23
CA GLY A 765 -0.72 36.82 -1.80
C GLY A 765 -1.88 35.85 -2.07
N ALA A 766 -1.60 34.60 -2.38
CA ALA A 766 -2.64 33.59 -2.57
C ALA A 766 -3.25 33.14 -1.21
N PRO A 767 -4.58 32.93 -1.12
CA PRO A 767 -5.22 32.41 0.08
C PRO A 767 -4.78 30.95 0.32
N ALA A 768 -4.01 30.72 1.37
CA ALA A 768 -3.51 29.38 1.70
C ALA A 768 -3.45 29.15 3.20
N ARG A 769 -3.71 27.89 3.62
CA ARG A 769 -3.56 27.41 4.98
C ARG A 769 -2.68 26.17 4.97
N LEU A 770 -1.69 26.10 5.87
CA LEU A 770 -0.82 24.94 6.03
C LEU A 770 -1.01 24.34 7.43
N VAL A 771 -1.35 23.05 7.47
CA VAL A 771 -1.49 22.25 8.70
C VAL A 771 -0.44 21.14 8.69
N MET A 772 0.51 21.21 9.62
CA MET A 772 1.51 20.17 9.81
C MET A 772 1.06 19.25 10.95
N LEU A 773 0.92 17.95 10.66
CA LEU A 773 0.47 16.96 11.63
C LEU A 773 1.69 16.30 12.31
N PRO A 774 1.93 16.56 13.60
CA PRO A 774 3.08 16.02 14.32
C PRO A 774 3.09 14.49 14.31
N LYS A 775 4.28 13.89 14.13
CA LYS A 775 4.52 12.44 14.13
C LYS A 775 3.81 11.64 13.03
N GLU A 776 2.90 12.24 12.26
CA GLU A 776 2.25 11.54 11.15
C GLU A 776 3.18 11.30 9.96
N SER A 777 3.00 10.15 9.32
CA SER A 777 3.73 9.75 8.11
C SER A 777 2.95 10.17 6.86
N HIS A 778 3.21 9.52 5.71
CA HIS A 778 2.47 9.76 4.47
C HIS A 778 0.97 9.46 4.62
N GLY A 779 0.62 8.35 5.29
CA GLY A 779 -0.75 8.06 5.74
C GLY A 779 -0.89 8.34 7.24
N TYR A 780 -2.01 8.93 7.64
CA TYR A 780 -2.26 9.36 9.02
C TYR A 780 -2.86 8.24 9.87
N ARG A 781 -2.49 8.15 11.14
CA ARG A 781 -2.82 7.01 12.00
C ARG A 781 -3.36 7.38 13.36
N ALA A 782 -2.99 8.54 13.91
CA ALA A 782 -3.47 8.95 15.22
C ALA A 782 -4.89 9.50 15.13
N LYS A 783 -5.75 9.06 16.04
CA LYS A 783 -7.16 9.50 16.10
C LYS A 783 -7.27 11.01 16.22
N GLU A 784 -6.45 11.62 17.05
CA GLU A 784 -6.42 13.06 17.27
C GLU A 784 -6.06 13.82 16.01
N SER A 785 -5.05 13.35 15.26
CA SER A 785 -4.63 13.92 13.96
C SER A 785 -5.75 13.80 12.92
N ILE A 786 -6.39 12.64 12.84
CA ILE A 786 -7.47 12.38 11.89
C ILE A 786 -8.71 13.22 12.20
N LEU A 787 -9.09 13.34 13.46
CA LEU A 787 -10.21 14.20 13.87
C LEU A 787 -9.94 15.67 13.53
N HIS A 788 -8.71 16.15 13.82
CA HIS A 788 -8.31 17.51 13.51
C HIS A 788 -8.29 17.76 11.98
N LEU A 789 -7.75 16.81 11.21
CA LEU A 789 -7.76 16.86 9.74
C LEU A 789 -9.20 17.01 9.20
N LEU A 790 -10.15 16.21 9.70
CA LEU A 790 -11.54 16.25 9.27
C LEU A 790 -12.22 17.57 9.68
N TRP A 791 -11.86 18.12 10.85
CA TRP A 791 -12.32 19.44 11.27
C TRP A 791 -11.78 20.55 10.37
N GLU A 792 -10.51 20.55 10.03
CA GLU A 792 -9.88 21.52 9.11
C GLU A 792 -10.55 21.49 7.73
N GLN A 793 -10.77 20.30 7.20
CA GLN A 793 -11.44 20.13 5.91
C GLN A 793 -12.89 20.60 5.93
N ASP A 794 -13.65 20.25 7.00
CA ASP A 794 -15.05 20.70 7.14
C ASP A 794 -15.13 22.23 7.24
N THR A 795 -14.29 22.82 8.07
CA THR A 795 -14.23 24.28 8.23
C THR A 795 -13.86 24.99 6.90
N TRP A 796 -12.90 24.41 6.16
CA TRP A 796 -12.47 24.95 4.87
C TRP A 796 -13.58 24.90 3.82
N LEU A 797 -14.26 23.76 3.73
CA LEU A 797 -15.35 23.56 2.79
C LEU A 797 -16.58 24.41 3.13
N GLU A 798 -16.94 24.51 4.39
CA GLU A 798 -18.05 25.39 4.84
C GLU A 798 -17.75 26.86 4.51
N THR A 799 -16.50 27.29 4.68
CA THR A 799 -16.09 28.68 4.43
C THR A 799 -16.03 29.03 2.95
N TYR A 800 -15.32 28.25 2.17
CA TYR A 800 -14.95 28.64 0.81
C TYR A 800 -15.79 27.98 -0.30
N VAL A 801 -16.49 26.89 0.01
CA VAL A 801 -17.35 26.20 -0.96
C VAL A 801 -18.83 26.45 -0.67
N LYS A 802 -19.33 26.03 0.50
CA LYS A 802 -20.75 26.09 0.80
C LYS A 802 -21.29 27.50 1.02
N ASN A 803 -20.53 28.36 1.71
CA ASN A 803 -20.90 29.72 2.04
C ASN A 803 -20.14 30.77 1.21
N ARG A 804 -19.61 30.40 0.04
CA ARG A 804 -18.78 31.27 -0.82
C ARG A 804 -19.39 32.66 -1.04
N ASP A 805 -20.68 32.73 -1.36
CA ASP A 805 -21.35 34.01 -1.70
C ASP A 805 -21.53 34.91 -0.48
N LYS A 806 -21.78 34.34 0.70
CA LYS A 806 -21.91 35.13 1.94
C LYS A 806 -20.60 35.77 2.35
N ASN A 807 -19.47 35.10 2.11
CA ASN A 807 -18.14 35.60 2.47
C ASN A 807 -17.67 36.68 1.50
N ASN A 808 -18.01 36.57 0.21
CA ASN A 808 -17.73 37.61 -0.76
C ASN A 808 -18.48 38.94 -0.47
N LEU A 809 -19.67 38.88 0.09
CA LEU A 809 -20.43 40.04 0.55
C LEU A 809 -19.76 40.71 1.78
N ASN A 810 -19.25 39.94 2.75
CA ASN A 810 -18.57 40.48 3.94
C ASN A 810 -17.24 41.16 3.59
N VAL A 811 -16.45 40.59 2.69
CA VAL A 811 -15.19 41.19 2.23
C VAL A 811 -15.47 42.51 1.45
N SER A 812 -16.55 42.55 0.67
CA SER A 812 -16.94 43.76 -0.05
C SER A 812 -17.49 44.89 0.85
N GLU A 813 -18.03 44.56 2.03
CA GLU A 813 -18.47 45.55 3.03
C GLU A 813 -17.32 46.05 3.92
N GLU A 814 -16.32 45.20 4.22
CA GLU A 814 -15.10 45.64 4.92
C GLU A 814 -14.18 46.53 4.08
N ILE A 815 -14.15 46.35 2.75
CA ILE A 815 -13.40 47.22 1.84
C ILE A 815 -14.14 48.58 1.64
N LYS A 816 -15.42 48.65 1.92
CA LYS A 816 -16.22 49.90 1.83
C LYS A 816 -16.30 50.67 3.15
N LYS A 817 -15.79 50.13 4.25
CA LYS A 817 -15.61 50.85 5.52
C LYS A 817 -14.15 51.21 5.73
#